data_e23722546fd79f5e771d18b6cb251239
#
_entry.id   e23722546fd79f5e771d18b6cb251239
#
_cell.length_a   1.000
_cell.length_b   1.000
_cell.length_c   1.000
_cell.angle_alpha   90.00
_cell.angle_beta   90.00
_cell.angle_gamma   90.00
#
_symmetry.space_group_name_H-M   'P 1'
#
loop_
_entity.id
_entity.type
_entity.pdbx_description
1 polymer ?
#
loop_
_entity_poly.entity_id
_entity_poly.type
_entity_poly.pdbx_seq_one_letter_code
_entity_poly.pdbx_strand_id
1 'polypeptide(L)'
;GDSGTTATDNDDFNTIEDYSDLDWPEMTWNFTCSTTETSTWAQAGRKFGELMEQATGGKIKVEVYAADQLTGGNQSEGIQALMNGDPVQISMHSNLIYSAFDPRFNVVSLPYLFDSVEAADAVLDGPAGEELVSILESYDLHCMGMAENGFRQLTNSVHPVHSVEDMKNLKLRVAGSNLLMKCYELWGTDATNMNWSETYTALQQKTVDGQENPLPAIDAASVQEVQKYVSLWNANYDCLFFCINQGIYDSLTQEQQKVVDEAGRKAVAYEREINRAGDEEILERWQSKNGVEVVKYEDLDVESFKNAAEPVTEWFINELKNQGYEDAEDLVHIFTDNAAKAAGAESTGSTSAYQVEDHSDLNWPEMTWNFTCSTTETSTWAQAGRKFGELMDQATGGKVKVEVYAADQLTGGNQSEGIQALMNGDPVQISMHSNLIYSAFDPRFNVVSLPYLFDSVEDADAKLDGEAGQKMDEILSSYGLHCMGMAENGFRQLTNSVRPVHSVEDMKNLKLRVAGSNLLMKCYELWGADATNMNWSETYTALQQGTVDGQENPLPAIDAASVQEVQKYVSLWNANYDCLFFCINQDIYDSLTPEQQAVVDECGKLAVQYEREINRAGDDEILSRWQSKNGVEVVDNDELDIDSFKAIVEPVTEWYIGELQRQGYDDAEELVAAFK
;
A
#
# COMPACT_ATOMS: atom_id res chain seq x y z
N GLY A 1 -22.28 -16.63 -23.78
CA GLY A 1 -22.00 -15.26 -24.19
C GLY A 1 -21.71 -14.43 -22.97
N ASP A 2 -20.47 -14.21 -22.74
CA ASP A 2 -19.77 -13.00 -22.37
C ASP A 2 -20.44 -12.05 -21.35
N SER A 3 -19.94 -12.01 -20.15
CA SER A 3 -19.83 -10.76 -19.39
C SER A 3 -18.72 -10.94 -18.34
N GLY A 4 -17.47 -10.66 -18.74
CA GLY A 4 -16.44 -10.27 -17.82
C GLY A 4 -16.84 -8.92 -17.20
N THR A 5 -17.16 -8.89 -15.93
CA THR A 5 -17.21 -7.67 -15.13
C THR A 5 -15.83 -7.49 -14.51
N THR A 6 -15.07 -6.58 -15.07
CA THR A 6 -13.90 -5.95 -14.44
C THR A 6 -14.35 -5.27 -13.16
N ALA A 7 -13.75 -5.66 -12.03
CA ALA A 7 -13.92 -4.99 -10.75
C ALA A 7 -13.29 -3.59 -10.83
N THR A 8 -14.15 -2.57 -10.94
CA THR A 8 -13.86 -1.17 -10.58
C THR A 8 -15.17 -0.60 -10.07
N ASP A 9 -15.43 -0.81 -8.79
CA ASP A 9 -16.36 0.00 -8.04
C ASP A 9 -15.78 0.12 -6.62
N ASN A 10 -15.58 1.35 -6.18
CA ASN A 10 -15.41 1.73 -4.78
C ASN A 10 -16.62 1.18 -4.03
N ASP A 11 -16.51 -0.06 -3.55
CA ASP A 11 -17.57 -0.69 -2.77
C ASP A 11 -17.57 -0.05 -1.38
N ASP A 12 -18.42 0.95 -1.18
CA ASP A 12 -18.74 1.45 0.15
C ASP A 12 -19.27 0.27 0.99
N PHE A 13 -18.36 -0.35 1.78
CA PHE A 13 -18.70 -1.46 2.67
C PHE A 13 -19.52 -1.02 3.88
N ASN A 14 -19.87 0.27 4.00
CA ASN A 14 -20.68 0.79 5.10
C ASN A 14 -22.18 0.79 4.78
N THR A 15 -22.56 0.72 3.51
CA THR A 15 -23.95 0.75 3.10
C THR A 15 -24.30 -0.39 2.15
N ILE A 16 -25.56 -0.82 2.16
CA ILE A 16 -26.15 -1.76 1.23
C ILE A 16 -27.52 -1.23 0.83
N GLU A 17 -27.96 -1.56 -0.39
CA GLU A 17 -29.31 -1.18 -0.83
C GLU A 17 -30.41 -1.82 0.03
N ASP A 18 -31.56 -1.16 0.10
CA ASP A 18 -32.74 -1.67 0.79
C ASP A 18 -33.47 -2.71 -0.11
N TYR A 19 -33.40 -3.98 0.32
CA TYR A 19 -34.05 -5.13 -0.30
C TYR A 19 -35.18 -5.69 0.58
N SER A 20 -35.76 -4.87 1.45
CA SER A 20 -36.81 -5.32 2.38
C SER A 20 -38.10 -5.80 1.69
N ASP A 21 -38.26 -5.50 0.39
CA ASP A 21 -39.36 -5.94 -0.46
C ASP A 21 -39.24 -7.40 -0.95
N LEU A 22 -38.10 -8.06 -0.71
CA LEU A 22 -37.86 -9.46 -1.16
C LEU A 22 -38.54 -10.54 -0.29
N ASP A 23 -39.51 -10.22 0.52
CA ASP A 23 -40.25 -11.18 1.39
C ASP A 23 -39.35 -12.06 2.28
N TRP A 24 -38.46 -11.41 3.02
CA TRP A 24 -37.52 -12.09 3.92
C TRP A 24 -38.21 -12.86 5.04
N PRO A 25 -37.77 -14.08 5.36
CA PRO A 25 -38.17 -14.75 6.60
C PRO A 25 -37.59 -14.00 7.82
N GLU A 26 -38.28 -14.06 8.96
CA GLU A 26 -37.70 -13.57 10.20
C GLU A 26 -36.74 -14.64 10.76
N MET A 27 -35.43 -14.32 10.78
CA MET A 27 -34.37 -15.20 11.22
C MET A 27 -33.35 -14.47 12.10
N THR A 28 -32.81 -15.19 13.05
CA THR A 28 -31.62 -14.78 13.81
C THR A 28 -30.51 -15.78 13.54
N TRP A 29 -29.39 -15.30 13.05
CA TRP A 29 -28.17 -16.09 12.80
C TRP A 29 -27.15 -15.84 13.89
N ASN A 30 -26.63 -16.89 14.48
CA ASN A 30 -25.52 -16.78 15.41
C ASN A 30 -24.21 -16.88 14.67
N PHE A 31 -23.40 -15.81 14.79
CA PHE A 31 -22.04 -15.75 14.28
C PHE A 31 -21.06 -16.14 15.37
N THR A 32 -20.03 -16.92 15.04
CA THR A 32 -18.90 -17.20 15.96
C THR A 32 -17.55 -16.98 15.29
N CYS A 33 -16.55 -16.71 16.10
CA CYS A 33 -15.13 -16.65 15.73
C CYS A 33 -14.24 -17.01 16.92
N SER A 34 -12.99 -17.41 16.66
CA SER A 34 -12.08 -17.86 17.72
C SER A 34 -11.46 -16.75 18.56
N THR A 35 -11.56 -15.51 18.12
CA THR A 35 -10.92 -14.35 18.75
C THR A 35 -11.89 -13.55 19.61
N THR A 36 -11.37 -12.56 20.34
CA THR A 36 -12.12 -11.78 21.32
C THR A 36 -13.14 -10.82 20.69
N GLU A 37 -14.03 -10.27 21.52
CA GLU A 37 -15.07 -9.30 21.14
C GLU A 37 -14.54 -8.06 20.43
N THR A 38 -13.30 -7.66 20.68
CA THR A 38 -12.68 -6.47 20.08
C THR A 38 -11.90 -6.76 18.81
N SER A 39 -11.79 -8.03 18.43
CA SER A 39 -11.04 -8.45 17.24
C SER A 39 -11.68 -7.96 15.94
N THR A 40 -10.87 -7.85 14.88
CA THR A 40 -11.34 -7.56 13.52
C THR A 40 -12.36 -8.59 13.04
N TRP A 41 -12.20 -9.86 13.43
CA TRP A 41 -13.12 -10.95 13.11
C TRP A 41 -14.53 -10.72 13.69
N ALA A 42 -14.61 -10.39 14.99
CA ALA A 42 -15.88 -10.09 15.63
C ALA A 42 -16.52 -8.81 15.07
N GLN A 43 -15.70 -7.81 14.73
CA GLN A 43 -16.16 -6.59 14.09
C GLN A 43 -16.75 -6.87 12.69
N ALA A 44 -16.14 -7.77 11.91
CA ALA A 44 -16.68 -8.19 10.61
C ALA A 44 -18.05 -8.89 10.75
N GLY A 45 -18.20 -9.74 11.76
CA GLY A 45 -19.49 -10.35 12.07
C GLY A 45 -20.59 -9.32 12.40
N ARG A 46 -20.25 -8.28 13.17
CA ARG A 46 -21.15 -7.15 13.46
C ARG A 46 -21.46 -6.36 12.20
N LYS A 47 -20.45 -6.05 11.38
CA LYS A 47 -20.63 -5.34 10.10
C LYS A 47 -21.56 -6.09 9.18
N PHE A 48 -21.38 -7.39 9.02
CA PHE A 48 -22.31 -8.22 8.27
C PHE A 48 -23.73 -8.15 8.83
N GLY A 49 -23.89 -8.22 10.14
CA GLY A 49 -25.20 -8.09 10.82
C GLY A 49 -25.86 -6.74 10.54
N GLU A 50 -25.12 -5.64 10.63
CA GLU A 50 -25.60 -4.30 10.30
C GLU A 50 -26.09 -4.21 8.86
N LEU A 51 -25.31 -4.72 7.90
CA LEU A 51 -25.66 -4.73 6.48
C LEU A 51 -26.91 -5.59 6.23
N MET A 52 -27.01 -6.76 6.82
CA MET A 52 -28.20 -7.63 6.70
C MET A 52 -29.43 -7.00 7.34
N GLU A 53 -29.30 -6.36 8.48
CA GLU A 53 -30.42 -5.64 9.12
C GLU A 53 -30.90 -4.48 8.22
N GLN A 54 -29.96 -3.72 7.65
CA GLN A 54 -30.27 -2.64 6.70
C GLN A 54 -30.95 -3.18 5.45
N ALA A 55 -30.38 -4.20 4.80
CA ALA A 55 -30.88 -4.75 3.54
C ALA A 55 -32.27 -5.40 3.70
N THR A 56 -32.56 -6.01 4.83
CA THR A 56 -33.78 -6.82 5.04
C THR A 56 -34.87 -6.09 5.83
N GLY A 57 -34.65 -4.81 6.18
CA GLY A 57 -35.57 -4.07 7.05
C GLY A 57 -35.71 -4.70 8.45
N GLY A 58 -34.62 -5.28 8.96
CA GLY A 58 -34.54 -5.90 10.28
C GLY A 58 -35.12 -7.30 10.38
N LYS A 59 -35.43 -7.97 9.24
CA LYS A 59 -35.94 -9.34 9.21
C LYS A 59 -34.86 -10.37 9.53
N ILE A 60 -33.64 -10.16 9.03
CA ILE A 60 -32.48 -10.97 9.37
C ILE A 60 -31.65 -10.23 10.42
N LYS A 61 -31.38 -10.89 11.52
CA LYS A 61 -30.51 -10.40 12.60
C LYS A 61 -29.32 -11.31 12.79
N VAL A 62 -28.20 -10.75 13.15
CA VAL A 62 -26.97 -11.51 13.45
C VAL A 62 -26.55 -11.21 14.89
N GLU A 63 -26.43 -12.25 15.69
CA GLU A 63 -25.89 -12.19 17.05
C GLU A 63 -24.45 -12.70 17.05
N VAL A 64 -23.53 -11.90 17.59
CA VAL A 64 -22.08 -12.23 17.59
C VAL A 64 -21.67 -12.83 18.92
N TYR A 65 -21.13 -14.04 18.89
CA TYR A 65 -20.59 -14.80 20.01
C TYR A 65 -19.10 -15.04 19.79
N ALA A 66 -18.25 -14.10 20.22
CA ALA A 66 -16.81 -14.18 20.07
C ALA A 66 -16.17 -15.28 20.92
N ALA A 67 -14.90 -15.60 20.67
CA ALA A 67 -14.11 -16.59 21.40
C ALA A 67 -14.77 -17.99 21.45
N ASP A 68 -15.48 -18.37 20.41
CA ASP A 68 -16.21 -19.64 20.30
C ASP A 68 -17.07 -19.95 21.54
N GLN A 69 -17.71 -18.92 22.09
CA GLN A 69 -18.51 -19.05 23.36
C GLN A 69 -19.57 -20.12 23.29
N LEU A 70 -20.20 -20.30 22.11
CA LEU A 70 -21.27 -21.30 21.93
C LEU A 70 -20.77 -22.75 22.00
N THR A 71 -19.44 -22.94 21.88
CA THR A 71 -18.77 -24.25 21.91
C THR A 71 -17.64 -24.30 22.95
N GLY A 72 -17.80 -23.54 24.03
CA GLY A 72 -16.89 -23.58 25.19
C GLY A 72 -15.45 -23.15 24.89
N GLY A 73 -15.23 -22.32 23.87
CA GLY A 73 -13.92 -21.85 23.46
C GLY A 73 -13.14 -22.83 22.56
N ASN A 74 -13.79 -23.87 22.08
CA ASN A 74 -13.18 -24.85 21.17
C ASN A 74 -13.48 -24.47 19.72
N GLN A 75 -12.45 -24.06 19.03
CA GLN A 75 -12.54 -23.52 17.65
C GLN A 75 -12.94 -24.58 16.61
N SER A 76 -12.50 -25.83 16.76
CA SER A 76 -12.91 -26.93 15.87
C SER A 76 -14.39 -27.31 16.09
N GLU A 77 -14.85 -27.27 17.33
CA GLU A 77 -16.28 -27.48 17.64
C GLU A 77 -17.13 -26.32 17.12
N GLY A 78 -16.59 -25.08 17.07
CA GLY A 78 -17.24 -23.93 16.44
C GLY A 78 -17.48 -24.13 14.94
N ILE A 79 -16.50 -24.65 14.23
CA ILE A 79 -16.61 -25.01 12.80
C ILE A 79 -17.59 -26.20 12.63
N GLN A 80 -17.52 -27.21 13.48
CA GLN A 80 -18.44 -28.34 13.40
C GLN A 80 -19.90 -27.92 13.66
N ALA A 81 -20.13 -26.99 14.59
CA ALA A 81 -21.43 -26.41 14.83
C ALA A 81 -21.97 -25.63 13.63
N LEU A 82 -21.09 -24.92 12.90
CA LEU A 82 -21.45 -24.27 11.65
C LEU A 82 -21.83 -25.27 10.55
N MET A 83 -21.07 -26.35 10.38
CA MET A 83 -21.43 -27.44 9.44
C MET A 83 -22.78 -28.04 9.76
N ASN A 84 -23.12 -28.18 11.06
CA ASN A 84 -24.42 -28.68 11.50
C ASN A 84 -25.55 -27.63 11.39
N GLY A 85 -25.21 -26.35 11.29
CA GLY A 85 -26.17 -25.24 11.23
C GLY A 85 -26.85 -24.88 12.57
N ASP A 86 -26.41 -25.48 13.69
CA ASP A 86 -26.92 -25.25 15.04
C ASP A 86 -25.82 -25.60 16.08
N PRO A 87 -25.55 -24.76 17.06
CA PRO A 87 -26.13 -23.43 17.32
C PRO A 87 -25.50 -22.30 16.51
N VAL A 88 -24.62 -22.58 15.59
CA VAL A 88 -23.87 -21.60 14.75
C VAL A 88 -24.39 -21.65 13.32
N GLN A 89 -24.78 -20.51 12.77
CA GLN A 89 -25.23 -20.39 11.39
C GLN A 89 -24.19 -19.75 10.49
N ILE A 90 -23.35 -18.87 11.07
CA ILE A 90 -22.29 -18.13 10.36
C ILE A 90 -21.02 -18.16 11.19
N SER A 91 -19.87 -18.25 10.54
CA SER A 91 -18.61 -18.11 11.27
C SER A 91 -17.51 -17.50 10.42
N MET A 92 -16.48 -17.00 11.10
CA MET A 92 -15.21 -16.59 10.52
C MET A 92 -14.09 -17.29 11.27
N HIS A 93 -13.46 -18.26 10.63
CA HIS A 93 -12.37 -19.06 11.21
C HIS A 93 -11.20 -19.19 10.23
N SER A 94 -10.00 -19.35 10.79
CA SER A 94 -8.76 -19.53 10.07
C SER A 94 -8.72 -20.83 9.24
N ASN A 95 -8.14 -20.73 8.01
CA ASN A 95 -7.85 -21.90 7.18
C ASN A 95 -7.04 -22.96 7.94
N LEU A 96 -6.18 -22.55 8.87
CA LEU A 96 -5.35 -23.45 9.68
C LEU A 96 -6.21 -24.33 10.62
N ILE A 97 -7.31 -23.82 11.11
CA ILE A 97 -8.22 -24.59 11.97
C ILE A 97 -9.10 -25.50 11.13
N TYR A 98 -9.55 -25.05 9.97
CA TYR A 98 -10.24 -25.88 8.99
C TYR A 98 -9.39 -27.08 8.53
N SER A 99 -8.06 -26.98 8.62
CA SER A 99 -7.17 -28.08 8.26
C SER A 99 -7.33 -29.36 9.11
N ALA A 100 -7.97 -29.24 10.27
CA ALA A 100 -8.36 -30.41 11.08
C ALA A 100 -9.46 -31.26 10.41
N PHE A 101 -10.27 -30.68 9.53
CA PHE A 101 -11.32 -31.34 8.76
C PHE A 101 -10.80 -31.78 7.39
N ASP A 102 -10.06 -30.88 6.73
CA ASP A 102 -9.44 -31.14 5.43
C ASP A 102 -8.06 -30.52 5.37
N PRO A 103 -6.99 -31.32 5.32
CA PRO A 103 -5.61 -30.81 5.34
C PRO A 103 -5.24 -29.96 4.12
N ARG A 104 -6.03 -30.03 3.03
CA ARG A 104 -5.80 -29.18 1.84
C ARG A 104 -5.90 -27.69 2.15
N PHE A 105 -6.69 -27.28 3.15
CA PHE A 105 -6.80 -25.88 3.59
C PHE A 105 -5.48 -25.27 4.10
N ASN A 106 -4.50 -26.11 4.46
CA ASN A 106 -3.18 -25.65 4.83
C ASN A 106 -2.39 -25.00 3.66
N VAL A 107 -2.81 -25.21 2.40
CA VAL A 107 -2.07 -24.71 1.22
C VAL A 107 -1.85 -23.20 1.28
N VAL A 108 -2.80 -22.44 1.81
CA VAL A 108 -2.70 -20.98 1.99
C VAL A 108 -1.50 -20.59 2.86
N SER A 109 -1.16 -21.43 3.83
CA SER A 109 -0.15 -21.15 4.85
C SER A 109 1.21 -21.80 4.58
N LEU A 110 1.46 -22.25 3.35
CA LEU A 110 2.81 -22.68 2.94
C LEU A 110 3.83 -21.59 3.29
N PRO A 111 5.02 -21.97 3.81
CA PRO A 111 5.98 -20.97 4.25
C PRO A 111 6.46 -20.08 3.10
N TYR A 112 6.41 -18.77 3.34
CA TYR A 112 6.82 -17.73 2.38
C TYR A 112 6.13 -17.84 1.00
N LEU A 113 4.85 -18.28 0.99
CA LEU A 113 4.05 -18.40 -0.23
C LEU A 113 3.74 -17.05 -0.85
N PHE A 114 3.41 -16.06 -0.03
CA PHE A 114 3.04 -14.71 -0.47
C PHE A 114 4.09 -13.70 -0.04
N ASP A 115 4.39 -12.75 -0.91
CA ASP A 115 5.33 -11.65 -0.62
C ASP A 115 4.62 -10.43 0.00
N SER A 116 3.30 -10.30 -0.21
CA SER A 116 2.50 -9.19 0.32
C SER A 116 1.03 -9.58 0.54
N VAL A 117 0.27 -8.70 1.18
CA VAL A 117 -1.18 -8.89 1.40
C VAL A 117 -1.95 -8.77 0.08
N GLU A 118 -1.51 -7.92 -0.84
CA GLU A 118 -2.10 -7.76 -2.17
C GLU A 118 -1.91 -9.03 -3.02
N ALA A 119 -0.73 -9.67 -2.94
CA ALA A 119 -0.50 -10.97 -3.58
C ALA A 119 -1.43 -12.05 -3.02
N ALA A 120 -1.61 -12.07 -1.69
CA ALA A 120 -2.54 -12.99 -1.06
C ALA A 120 -3.98 -12.73 -1.53
N ASP A 121 -4.42 -11.45 -1.60
CA ASP A 121 -5.75 -11.10 -2.10
C ASP A 121 -5.96 -11.58 -3.54
N ALA A 122 -5.02 -11.29 -4.44
CA ALA A 122 -5.11 -11.67 -5.84
C ALA A 122 -5.23 -13.20 -6.04
N VAL A 123 -4.57 -13.98 -5.18
CA VAL A 123 -4.63 -15.45 -5.22
C VAL A 123 -5.93 -15.97 -4.63
N LEU A 124 -6.34 -15.43 -3.47
CA LEU A 124 -7.52 -15.90 -2.73
C LEU A 124 -8.84 -15.47 -3.38
N ASP A 125 -8.86 -14.29 -4.03
CA ASP A 125 -10.03 -13.80 -4.77
C ASP A 125 -10.06 -14.32 -6.23
N GLY A 126 -9.06 -15.10 -6.63
CA GLY A 126 -8.89 -15.69 -7.95
C GLY A 126 -9.13 -17.20 -8.03
N PRO A 127 -8.69 -17.84 -9.13
CA PRO A 127 -8.93 -19.26 -9.39
C PRO A 127 -8.43 -20.21 -8.29
N ALA A 128 -7.35 -19.87 -7.59
CA ALA A 128 -6.84 -20.68 -6.48
C ALA A 128 -7.80 -20.65 -5.28
N GLY A 129 -8.40 -19.48 -4.99
CA GLY A 129 -9.43 -19.38 -3.96
C GLY A 129 -10.71 -20.15 -4.31
N GLU A 130 -11.10 -20.21 -5.60
CA GLU A 130 -12.25 -20.99 -6.06
C GLU A 130 -12.08 -22.50 -5.76
N GLU A 131 -10.86 -23.03 -5.79
CA GLU A 131 -10.58 -24.41 -5.37
C GLU A 131 -10.91 -24.62 -3.89
N LEU A 132 -10.57 -23.66 -3.02
CA LEU A 132 -10.91 -23.74 -1.60
C LEU A 132 -12.41 -23.60 -1.35
N VAL A 133 -13.10 -22.75 -2.12
CA VAL A 133 -14.58 -22.64 -2.07
C VAL A 133 -15.20 -23.98 -2.41
N SER A 134 -14.75 -24.66 -3.47
CA SER A 134 -15.24 -26.00 -3.85
C SER A 134 -15.04 -27.04 -2.74
N ILE A 135 -13.93 -26.96 -2.01
CA ILE A 135 -13.69 -27.84 -0.85
C ILE A 135 -14.68 -27.49 0.28
N LEU A 136 -14.88 -26.20 0.60
CA LEU A 136 -15.83 -25.77 1.63
C LEU A 136 -17.28 -26.21 1.33
N GLU A 137 -17.70 -26.14 0.07
CA GLU A 137 -19.01 -26.62 -0.38
C GLU A 137 -19.20 -28.13 -0.11
N SER A 138 -18.12 -28.93 -0.23
CA SER A 138 -18.18 -30.37 0.11
C SER A 138 -18.41 -30.64 1.59
N TYR A 139 -18.27 -29.65 2.44
CA TYR A 139 -18.55 -29.66 3.88
C TYR A 139 -19.87 -28.96 4.26
N ASP A 140 -20.78 -28.77 3.32
CA ASP A 140 -22.06 -28.09 3.51
C ASP A 140 -21.92 -26.61 3.96
N LEU A 141 -20.89 -25.92 3.43
CA LEU A 141 -20.62 -24.54 3.73
C LEU A 141 -20.65 -23.68 2.47
N HIS A 142 -21.39 -22.56 2.53
CA HIS A 142 -21.31 -21.51 1.52
C HIS A 142 -20.32 -20.44 1.97
N CYS A 143 -19.28 -20.20 1.18
CA CYS A 143 -18.26 -19.19 1.47
C CYS A 143 -18.66 -17.83 0.87
N MET A 144 -18.86 -16.84 1.72
CA MET A 144 -19.20 -15.46 1.33
C MET A 144 -17.98 -14.62 1.01
N GLY A 145 -16.78 -15.15 1.25
CA GLY A 145 -15.50 -14.55 0.96
C GLY A 145 -14.40 -14.97 1.93
N MET A 146 -13.17 -14.58 1.61
CA MET A 146 -11.99 -14.88 2.43
C MET A 146 -11.43 -13.59 3.01
N ALA A 147 -11.58 -13.40 4.30
CA ALA A 147 -11.05 -12.28 5.06
C ALA A 147 -9.59 -12.53 5.46
N GLU A 148 -8.99 -11.58 6.14
CA GLU A 148 -7.56 -11.61 6.47
C GLU A 148 -7.33 -11.81 7.97
N ASN A 149 -6.65 -12.89 8.35
CA ASN A 149 -5.91 -12.88 9.60
C ASN A 149 -4.56 -12.19 9.39
N GLY A 150 -3.88 -12.53 8.29
CA GLY A 150 -2.69 -11.86 7.82
C GLY A 150 -1.40 -12.66 7.99
N PHE A 151 -0.26 -12.00 7.83
CA PHE A 151 1.04 -12.61 8.08
C PHE A 151 1.25 -12.85 9.57
N ARG A 152 1.61 -14.08 9.91
CA ARG A 152 1.82 -14.53 11.29
C ARG A 152 3.21 -14.10 11.76
N GLN A 153 3.27 -13.39 12.89
CA GLN A 153 4.49 -12.90 13.51
C GLN A 153 4.83 -13.72 14.75
N LEU A 154 6.11 -13.90 15.00
CA LEU A 154 6.60 -14.69 16.13
C LEU A 154 6.79 -13.82 17.36
N THR A 155 6.17 -14.19 18.49
CA THR A 155 6.48 -13.59 19.79
C THR A 155 7.08 -14.62 20.74
N ASN A 156 7.96 -14.16 21.66
CA ASN A 156 8.46 -15.00 22.75
C ASN A 156 8.96 -14.14 23.93
N SER A 157 9.27 -14.80 25.05
CA SER A 157 9.74 -14.15 26.27
C SER A 157 11.21 -14.46 26.61
N VAL A 158 11.92 -15.18 25.73
CA VAL A 158 13.28 -15.71 26.05
C VAL A 158 14.38 -14.82 25.49
N HIS A 159 14.38 -14.59 24.19
CA HIS A 159 15.37 -13.76 23.48
C HIS A 159 14.83 -13.29 22.12
N PRO A 160 15.38 -12.21 21.54
CA PRO A 160 15.06 -11.81 20.18
C PRO A 160 15.45 -12.90 19.18
N VAL A 161 14.67 -13.08 18.12
CA VAL A 161 14.92 -14.04 17.06
C VAL A 161 15.27 -13.28 15.78
N HIS A 162 16.48 -13.49 15.25
CA HIS A 162 16.99 -12.87 14.03
C HIS A 162 17.24 -13.89 12.92
N SER A 163 17.48 -15.15 13.27
CA SER A 163 17.78 -16.23 12.33
C SER A 163 17.20 -17.56 12.79
N VAL A 164 17.26 -18.57 11.92
CA VAL A 164 16.80 -19.91 12.26
C VAL A 164 17.56 -20.53 13.45
N GLU A 165 18.80 -20.14 13.67
CA GLU A 165 19.57 -20.62 14.83
C GLU A 165 18.97 -20.20 16.17
N ASP A 166 18.34 -19.02 16.22
CA ASP A 166 17.68 -18.49 17.40
C ASP A 166 16.36 -19.22 17.71
N MET A 167 15.81 -19.98 16.76
CA MET A 167 14.59 -20.75 16.96
C MET A 167 14.80 -22.01 17.81
N LYS A 168 16.04 -22.49 17.91
CA LYS A 168 16.35 -23.78 18.55
C LYS A 168 15.89 -23.83 19.99
N ASN A 169 15.12 -24.90 20.29
CA ASN A 169 14.60 -25.22 21.62
C ASN A 169 13.60 -24.22 22.20
N LEU A 170 13.14 -23.23 21.44
CA LEU A 170 12.00 -22.41 21.86
C LEU A 170 10.73 -23.29 21.94
N LYS A 171 10.04 -23.23 23.05
CA LYS A 171 8.74 -23.89 23.24
C LYS A 171 7.65 -22.98 22.71
N LEU A 172 7.06 -23.34 21.59
CA LEU A 172 6.11 -22.46 20.91
C LEU A 172 4.72 -23.10 20.82
N ARG A 173 3.72 -22.31 21.15
CA ARG A 173 2.33 -22.63 20.76
C ARG A 173 2.18 -22.30 19.30
N VAL A 174 1.64 -23.23 18.54
CA VAL A 174 1.24 -23.03 17.14
C VAL A 174 -0.26 -23.37 16.96
N ALA A 175 -0.87 -22.81 15.92
CA ALA A 175 -2.25 -23.15 15.57
C ALA A 175 -2.36 -24.65 15.18
N GLY A 176 -3.57 -25.21 15.24
CA GLY A 176 -3.83 -26.62 15.02
C GLY A 176 -3.63 -27.09 13.57
N SER A 177 -2.41 -27.07 13.10
CA SER A 177 -2.04 -27.37 11.72
C SER A 177 -0.79 -28.27 11.65
N ASN A 178 -0.91 -29.40 10.97
CA ASN A 178 0.23 -30.28 10.73
C ASN A 178 1.30 -29.61 9.85
N LEU A 179 0.91 -28.73 8.95
CA LEU A 179 1.82 -27.93 8.15
C LEU A 179 2.67 -27.02 9.05
N LEU A 180 2.06 -26.26 9.95
CA LEU A 180 2.80 -25.42 10.88
C LEU A 180 3.70 -26.26 11.79
N MET A 181 3.20 -27.36 12.33
CA MET A 181 4.04 -28.28 13.13
C MET A 181 5.30 -28.68 12.35
N LYS A 182 5.17 -29.00 11.06
CA LYS A 182 6.31 -29.37 10.19
C LYS A 182 7.26 -28.21 9.96
N CYS A 183 6.75 -27.01 9.71
CA CYS A 183 7.58 -25.82 9.55
C CYS A 183 8.41 -25.57 10.83
N TYR A 184 7.74 -25.55 11.97
CA TYR A 184 8.38 -25.25 13.26
C TYR A 184 9.36 -26.35 13.71
N GLU A 185 9.09 -27.61 13.37
CA GLU A 185 10.05 -28.72 13.54
C GLU A 185 11.35 -28.44 12.74
N LEU A 186 11.22 -28.08 11.46
CA LEU A 186 12.38 -27.78 10.60
C LEU A 186 13.12 -26.51 11.03
N TRP A 187 12.43 -25.55 11.62
CA TRP A 187 13.08 -24.39 12.25
C TRP A 187 13.72 -24.68 13.62
N GLY A 188 13.57 -25.92 14.12
CA GLY A 188 14.28 -26.38 15.32
C GLY A 188 13.60 -26.07 16.65
N THR A 189 12.31 -25.75 16.66
CA THR A 189 11.53 -25.44 17.85
C THR A 189 10.92 -26.68 18.50
N ASP A 190 10.48 -26.53 19.75
CA ASP A 190 9.58 -27.46 20.45
C ASP A 190 8.14 -26.91 20.35
N ALA A 191 7.44 -27.26 19.28
CA ALA A 191 6.12 -26.75 18.95
C ALA A 191 5.00 -27.63 19.53
N THR A 192 3.95 -26.98 20.02
CA THR A 192 2.77 -27.64 20.57
C THR A 192 1.49 -26.99 20.02
N ASN A 193 0.57 -27.80 19.49
CA ASN A 193 -0.78 -27.34 19.12
C ASN A 193 -1.59 -27.04 20.37
N MET A 194 -2.28 -25.90 20.36
CA MET A 194 -3.12 -25.47 21.48
C MET A 194 -4.21 -24.51 20.96
N ASN A 195 -5.43 -24.61 21.53
CA ASN A 195 -6.50 -23.65 21.25
C ASN A 195 -6.06 -22.21 21.57
N TRP A 196 -6.52 -21.26 20.77
CA TRP A 196 -6.18 -19.85 20.99
C TRP A 196 -6.63 -19.33 22.36
N SER A 197 -7.79 -19.75 22.83
CA SER A 197 -8.34 -19.39 24.15
C SER A 197 -7.46 -19.80 25.34
N GLU A 198 -6.58 -20.79 25.16
CA GLU A 198 -5.66 -21.29 26.20
C GLU A 198 -4.29 -20.62 26.15
N THR A 199 -3.98 -19.93 25.05
CA THR A 199 -2.61 -19.44 24.73
C THR A 199 -2.11 -18.41 25.74
N TYR A 200 -2.93 -17.41 26.10
CA TYR A 200 -2.54 -16.38 27.07
C TYR A 200 -2.10 -16.98 28.42
N THR A 201 -2.91 -17.90 28.95
CA THR A 201 -2.62 -18.57 30.21
C THR A 201 -1.35 -19.41 30.14
N ALA A 202 -1.13 -20.13 29.04
CA ALA A 202 0.07 -20.94 28.85
C ALA A 202 1.34 -20.08 28.78
N LEU A 203 1.28 -18.93 28.11
CA LEU A 203 2.37 -17.95 28.06
C LEU A 203 2.63 -17.31 29.44
N GLN A 204 1.56 -16.91 30.14
CA GLN A 204 1.65 -16.33 31.48
C GLN A 204 2.28 -17.30 32.48
N GLN A 205 1.89 -18.59 32.41
CA GLN A 205 2.42 -19.65 33.26
C GLN A 205 3.80 -20.17 32.77
N LYS A 206 4.30 -19.69 31.62
CA LYS A 206 5.54 -20.14 30.99
C LYS A 206 5.59 -21.63 30.66
N THR A 207 4.43 -22.22 30.37
CA THR A 207 4.32 -23.59 29.83
C THR A 207 4.87 -23.62 28.41
N VAL A 208 4.68 -22.52 27.66
CA VAL A 208 5.30 -22.22 26.38
C VAL A 208 6.03 -20.87 26.48
N ASP A 209 7.07 -20.70 25.68
CA ASP A 209 7.90 -19.50 25.65
C ASP A 209 7.31 -18.41 24.76
N GLY A 210 6.60 -18.81 23.71
CA GLY A 210 6.08 -17.91 22.70
C GLY A 210 4.96 -18.53 21.88
N GLN A 211 4.52 -17.78 20.89
CA GLN A 211 3.47 -18.12 19.97
C GLN A 211 3.64 -17.41 18.62
N GLU A 212 2.80 -17.74 17.66
CA GLU A 212 2.75 -17.08 16.37
C GLU A 212 1.30 -16.74 16.02
N ASN A 213 1.06 -15.54 15.57
CA ASN A 213 -0.21 -15.04 15.06
C ASN A 213 -0.02 -13.65 14.41
N PRO A 214 -0.95 -13.14 13.61
CA PRO A 214 -0.87 -11.74 13.17
C PRO A 214 -1.03 -10.74 14.31
N LEU A 215 -0.46 -9.55 14.14
CA LEU A 215 -0.42 -8.52 15.19
C LEU A 215 -1.81 -8.15 15.73
N PRO A 216 -2.85 -7.95 14.91
CA PRO A 216 -4.18 -7.61 15.42
C PRO A 216 -4.80 -8.71 16.33
N ALA A 217 -4.57 -9.98 16.00
CA ALA A 217 -5.05 -11.10 16.82
C ALA A 217 -4.30 -11.20 18.16
N ILE A 218 -2.99 -10.96 18.15
CA ILE A 218 -2.15 -10.91 19.35
C ILE A 218 -2.61 -9.79 20.28
N ASP A 219 -2.82 -8.60 19.71
CA ASP A 219 -3.23 -7.40 20.44
C ASP A 219 -4.62 -7.53 21.06
N ALA A 220 -5.58 -8.03 20.29
CA ALA A 220 -6.94 -8.25 20.76
C ALA A 220 -7.01 -9.23 21.96
N ALA A 221 -6.10 -10.19 22.03
CA ALA A 221 -5.98 -11.14 23.12
C ALA A 221 -5.02 -10.70 24.23
N SER A 222 -4.48 -9.48 24.16
CA SER A 222 -3.52 -8.91 25.14
C SER A 222 -2.26 -9.75 25.34
N VAL A 223 -1.87 -10.57 24.37
CA VAL A 223 -0.72 -11.49 24.49
C VAL A 223 0.60 -10.72 24.65
N GLN A 224 0.71 -9.50 24.11
CA GLN A 224 1.86 -8.61 24.28
C GLN A 224 2.17 -8.30 25.78
N GLU A 225 1.20 -8.45 26.67
CA GLU A 225 1.41 -8.24 28.10
C GLU A 225 2.30 -9.32 28.75
N VAL A 226 2.35 -10.49 28.11
CA VAL A 226 3.09 -11.67 28.61
C VAL A 226 4.22 -12.10 27.65
N GLN A 227 4.58 -11.25 26.68
CA GLN A 227 5.66 -11.47 25.73
C GLN A 227 6.68 -10.31 25.81
N LYS A 228 7.91 -10.55 25.41
CA LYS A 228 9.01 -9.56 25.46
C LYS A 228 9.54 -9.19 24.11
N TYR A 229 9.47 -10.09 23.14
CA TYR A 229 10.08 -9.96 21.83
C TYR A 229 9.05 -10.28 20.77
N VAL A 230 9.06 -9.53 19.67
CA VAL A 230 8.33 -9.85 18.45
C VAL A 230 9.26 -9.77 17.25
N SER A 231 9.27 -10.80 16.42
CA SER A 231 10.00 -10.83 15.16
C SER A 231 9.01 -10.78 14.00
N LEU A 232 9.15 -9.74 13.16
CA LEU A 232 8.26 -9.48 12.01
C LEU A 232 8.79 -10.25 10.80
N TRP A 233 8.57 -11.55 10.76
CA TRP A 233 9.21 -12.47 9.81
C TRP A 233 8.34 -12.93 8.65
N ASN A 234 7.03 -12.68 8.68
CA ASN A 234 6.07 -12.98 7.62
C ASN A 234 6.15 -14.42 7.07
N ALA A 235 6.47 -15.40 7.93
CA ALA A 235 6.78 -16.75 7.47
C ALA A 235 5.56 -17.51 6.89
N ASN A 236 4.39 -17.32 7.46
CA ASN A 236 3.15 -17.94 7.03
C ASN A 236 2.04 -16.90 6.95
N TYR A 237 1.19 -17.01 5.95
CA TYR A 237 -0.03 -16.22 5.82
C TYR A 237 -1.24 -17.06 6.23
N ASP A 238 -2.26 -16.40 6.72
CA ASP A 238 -3.48 -17.01 7.26
C ASP A 238 -4.69 -16.22 6.77
N CYS A 239 -5.61 -16.90 6.09
CA CYS A 239 -6.89 -16.32 5.71
C CYS A 239 -8.01 -16.81 6.59
N LEU A 240 -9.11 -16.08 6.58
CA LEU A 240 -10.32 -16.39 7.33
C LEU A 240 -11.43 -16.77 6.36
N PHE A 241 -11.97 -17.97 6.48
CA PHE A 241 -13.16 -18.36 5.74
C PHE A 241 -14.40 -17.77 6.40
N PHE A 242 -15.07 -16.87 5.68
CA PHE A 242 -16.35 -16.31 6.13
C PHE A 242 -17.48 -17.11 5.51
N CYS A 243 -18.04 -18.01 6.29
CA CYS A 243 -18.99 -18.99 5.79
C CYS A 243 -20.34 -18.94 6.50
N ILE A 244 -21.40 -19.28 5.76
CA ILE A 244 -22.73 -19.59 6.25
C ILE A 244 -23.03 -21.07 5.99
N ASN A 245 -23.80 -21.71 6.87
CA ASN A 245 -24.28 -23.07 6.64
C ASN A 245 -25.06 -23.17 5.32
N GLN A 246 -24.73 -24.14 4.46
CA GLN A 246 -25.31 -24.31 3.13
C GLN A 246 -26.82 -24.49 3.17
N GLY A 247 -27.36 -25.28 4.12
CA GLY A 247 -28.78 -25.50 4.22
C GLY A 247 -29.59 -24.23 4.56
N ILE A 248 -29.00 -23.32 5.32
CA ILE A 248 -29.59 -22.02 5.64
C ILE A 248 -29.55 -21.13 4.41
N TYR A 249 -28.41 -21.06 3.72
CA TYR A 249 -28.27 -20.32 2.47
C TYR A 249 -29.24 -20.81 1.38
N ASP A 250 -29.38 -22.13 1.22
CA ASP A 250 -30.29 -22.75 0.24
C ASP A 250 -31.77 -22.57 0.58
N SER A 251 -32.11 -22.23 1.83
CA SER A 251 -33.48 -21.88 2.21
C SER A 251 -33.95 -20.54 1.71
N LEU A 252 -33.05 -19.71 1.21
CA LEU A 252 -33.31 -18.37 0.66
C LEU A 252 -33.55 -18.42 -0.85
N THR A 253 -34.31 -17.47 -1.38
CA THR A 253 -34.46 -17.31 -2.83
C THR A 253 -33.15 -16.87 -3.47
N GLN A 254 -32.99 -17.05 -4.78
CA GLN A 254 -31.78 -16.64 -5.50
C GLN A 254 -31.50 -15.12 -5.38
N GLU A 255 -32.56 -14.29 -5.34
CA GLU A 255 -32.42 -12.84 -5.12
C GLU A 255 -31.93 -12.54 -3.71
N GLN A 256 -32.46 -13.24 -2.69
CA GLN A 256 -32.01 -13.10 -1.30
C GLN A 256 -30.57 -13.59 -1.11
N GLN A 257 -30.19 -14.69 -1.77
CA GLN A 257 -28.81 -15.21 -1.75
C GLN A 257 -27.80 -14.18 -2.27
N LYS A 258 -28.11 -13.47 -3.35
CA LYS A 258 -27.25 -12.38 -3.88
C LYS A 258 -27.04 -11.26 -2.89
N VAL A 259 -28.06 -10.91 -2.09
CA VAL A 259 -27.94 -9.90 -1.05
C VAL A 259 -27.04 -10.38 0.10
N VAL A 260 -27.16 -11.66 0.47
CA VAL A 260 -26.27 -12.28 1.48
C VAL A 260 -24.82 -12.25 0.98
N ASP A 261 -24.58 -12.61 -0.28
CA ASP A 261 -23.25 -12.60 -0.88
C ASP A 261 -22.69 -11.17 -0.98
N GLU A 262 -23.52 -10.18 -1.32
CA GLU A 262 -23.10 -8.77 -1.32
C GLU A 262 -22.71 -8.30 0.07
N ALA A 263 -23.55 -8.54 1.08
CA ALA A 263 -23.24 -8.21 2.47
C ALA A 263 -21.99 -8.91 2.98
N GLY A 264 -21.79 -10.18 2.57
CA GLY A 264 -20.59 -10.96 2.89
C GLY A 264 -19.34 -10.35 2.30
N ARG A 265 -19.32 -10.02 1.01
CA ARG A 265 -18.17 -9.37 0.35
C ARG A 265 -17.83 -8.03 1.00
N LYS A 266 -18.85 -7.21 1.31
CA LYS A 266 -18.66 -5.92 2.01
C LYS A 266 -18.07 -6.10 3.41
N ALA A 267 -18.52 -7.10 4.17
CA ALA A 267 -17.98 -7.42 5.49
C ALA A 267 -16.52 -7.91 5.41
N VAL A 268 -16.17 -8.68 4.39
CA VAL A 268 -14.79 -9.12 4.11
C VAL A 268 -13.90 -7.94 3.75
N ALA A 269 -14.36 -7.06 2.87
CA ALA A 269 -13.60 -5.85 2.50
C ALA A 269 -13.36 -4.95 3.72
N TYR A 270 -14.39 -4.74 4.56
CA TYR A 270 -14.28 -4.01 5.81
C TYR A 270 -13.26 -4.67 6.76
N GLU A 271 -13.29 -5.99 6.91
CA GLU A 271 -12.37 -6.71 7.78
C GLU A 271 -10.91 -6.55 7.31
N ARG A 272 -10.64 -6.76 6.02
CA ARG A 272 -9.30 -6.56 5.45
C ARG A 272 -8.78 -5.14 5.71
N GLU A 273 -9.62 -4.12 5.54
CA GLU A 273 -9.24 -2.74 5.80
C GLU A 273 -8.86 -2.51 7.27
N ILE A 274 -9.74 -2.86 8.22
CA ILE A 274 -9.47 -2.62 9.64
C ILE A 274 -8.34 -3.49 10.19
N ASN A 275 -8.12 -4.66 9.60
CA ASN A 275 -7.03 -5.56 9.99
C ASN A 275 -5.66 -4.98 9.61
N ARG A 276 -5.55 -4.36 8.43
CA ARG A 276 -4.31 -3.77 7.91
C ARG A 276 -3.99 -2.41 8.53
N ALA A 277 -5.00 -1.64 8.90
CA ALA A 277 -4.87 -0.25 9.34
C ALA A 277 -4.15 -0.05 10.68
N GLY A 278 -3.90 -1.09 11.48
CA GLY A 278 -3.49 -0.96 12.88
C GLY A 278 -2.07 -1.36 13.22
N ASP A 279 -1.33 -2.00 12.33
CA ASP A 279 -0.07 -2.68 12.67
C ASP A 279 1.01 -1.75 13.25
N GLU A 280 1.21 -0.59 12.65
CA GLU A 280 2.21 0.38 13.15
C GLU A 280 1.84 0.91 14.54
N GLU A 281 0.57 1.30 14.73
CA GLU A 281 0.09 1.79 16.03
C GLU A 281 0.18 0.71 17.12
N ILE A 282 -0.13 -0.54 16.76
CA ILE A 282 0.02 -1.71 17.63
C ILE A 282 1.47 -1.84 18.10
N LEU A 283 2.43 -1.85 17.17
CA LEU A 283 3.85 -1.99 17.47
C LEU A 283 4.39 -0.84 18.32
N GLU A 284 4.05 0.41 17.99
CA GLU A 284 4.44 1.59 18.79
C GLU A 284 3.89 1.50 20.22
N ARG A 285 2.62 1.07 20.35
CA ARG A 285 2.01 0.90 21.67
C ARG A 285 2.67 -0.23 22.46
N TRP A 286 2.99 -1.36 21.83
CA TRP A 286 3.70 -2.46 22.51
C TRP A 286 5.08 -2.05 22.98
N GLN A 287 5.84 -1.31 22.16
CA GLN A 287 7.16 -0.79 22.56
C GLN A 287 7.05 0.20 23.71
N SER A 288 6.15 1.18 23.61
CA SER A 288 6.06 2.28 24.59
C SER A 288 5.39 1.88 25.91
N LYS A 289 4.35 1.02 25.87
CA LYS A 289 3.55 0.66 27.06
C LYS A 289 3.93 -0.69 27.65
N ASN A 290 4.25 -1.67 26.82
CA ASN A 290 4.54 -3.03 27.26
C ASN A 290 6.03 -3.35 27.29
N GLY A 291 6.88 -2.50 26.70
CA GLY A 291 8.31 -2.70 26.63
C GLY A 291 8.72 -3.89 25.74
N VAL A 292 7.90 -4.19 24.72
CA VAL A 292 8.18 -5.25 23.74
C VAL A 292 9.30 -4.78 22.81
N GLU A 293 10.32 -5.60 22.64
CA GLU A 293 11.39 -5.39 21.66
C GLU A 293 10.94 -5.93 20.30
N VAL A 294 11.01 -5.08 19.27
CA VAL A 294 10.62 -5.42 17.89
C VAL A 294 11.85 -5.68 17.06
N VAL A 295 11.93 -6.87 16.48
CA VAL A 295 12.91 -7.22 15.44
C VAL A 295 12.22 -7.05 14.10
N LYS A 296 12.67 -6.08 13.31
CA LYS A 296 12.08 -5.76 12.01
C LYS A 296 12.50 -6.77 10.94
N TYR A 297 11.72 -6.83 9.85
CA TYR A 297 11.97 -7.75 8.75
C TYR A 297 13.36 -7.59 8.15
N GLU A 298 13.82 -6.36 7.97
CA GLU A 298 15.15 -6.03 7.44
C GLU A 298 16.32 -6.44 8.35
N ASP A 299 16.07 -6.67 9.65
CA ASP A 299 17.06 -7.11 10.62
C ASP A 299 17.14 -8.65 10.74
N LEU A 300 16.33 -9.37 9.96
CA LEU A 300 16.24 -10.83 9.97
C LEU A 300 17.08 -11.46 8.85
N ASP A 301 17.73 -12.57 9.17
CA ASP A 301 18.25 -13.50 8.16
C ASP A 301 17.10 -14.38 7.61
N VAL A 302 16.21 -13.76 6.78
CA VAL A 302 15.03 -14.41 6.21
C VAL A 302 15.40 -15.64 5.39
N GLU A 303 16.53 -15.59 4.69
CA GLU A 303 17.01 -16.72 3.87
C GLU A 303 17.33 -17.94 4.72
N SER A 304 17.79 -17.77 5.95
CA SER A 304 18.01 -18.92 6.86
C SER A 304 16.72 -19.67 7.18
N PHE A 305 15.60 -18.94 7.33
CA PHE A 305 14.28 -19.53 7.58
C PHE A 305 13.71 -20.18 6.31
N LYS A 306 13.81 -19.52 5.14
CA LYS A 306 13.38 -20.04 3.84
C LYS A 306 14.11 -21.35 3.50
N ASN A 307 15.44 -21.36 3.64
CA ASN A 307 16.25 -22.54 3.36
C ASN A 307 15.91 -23.73 4.27
N ALA A 308 15.65 -23.47 5.55
CA ALA A 308 15.24 -24.53 6.48
C ALA A 308 13.85 -25.10 6.15
N ALA A 309 12.94 -24.27 5.64
CA ALA A 309 11.58 -24.66 5.27
C ALA A 309 11.42 -25.15 3.82
N GLU A 310 12.48 -25.11 3.01
CA GLU A 310 12.46 -25.51 1.59
C GLU A 310 11.78 -26.88 1.38
N PRO A 311 12.01 -27.94 2.18
CA PRO A 311 11.40 -29.25 1.96
C PRO A 311 9.89 -29.30 2.23
N VAL A 312 9.28 -28.26 2.82
CA VAL A 312 7.89 -28.29 3.32
C VAL A 312 6.89 -28.49 2.18
N THR A 313 7.06 -27.81 1.05
CA THR A 313 6.11 -27.90 -0.07
C THR A 313 6.01 -29.31 -0.63
N GLU A 314 7.14 -29.95 -0.88
CA GLU A 314 7.17 -31.34 -1.35
C GLU A 314 6.64 -32.31 -0.29
N TRP A 315 7.02 -32.12 0.97
CA TRP A 315 6.48 -32.88 2.09
C TRP A 315 4.94 -32.75 2.15
N PHE A 316 4.41 -31.56 1.99
CA PHE A 316 2.98 -31.30 2.04
C PHE A 316 2.22 -32.00 0.91
N ILE A 317 2.72 -31.92 -0.31
CA ILE A 317 2.16 -32.67 -1.45
C ILE A 317 2.13 -34.18 -1.17
N ASN A 318 3.23 -34.73 -0.69
CA ASN A 318 3.34 -36.15 -0.37
C ASN A 318 2.41 -36.56 0.78
N GLU A 319 2.29 -35.72 1.80
CA GLU A 319 1.39 -35.94 2.93
C GLU A 319 -0.08 -36.00 2.49
N LEU A 320 -0.51 -35.06 1.64
CA LEU A 320 -1.85 -35.07 1.06
C LEU A 320 -2.08 -36.31 0.17
N LYS A 321 -1.15 -36.68 -0.69
CA LYS A 321 -1.23 -37.91 -1.52
C LYS A 321 -1.34 -39.16 -0.66
N ASN A 322 -0.58 -39.26 0.42
CA ASN A 322 -0.65 -40.38 1.37
C ASN A 322 -2.02 -40.48 2.07
N GLN A 323 -2.72 -39.37 2.21
CA GLN A 323 -4.08 -39.33 2.77
C GLN A 323 -5.18 -39.55 1.72
N GLY A 324 -4.79 -39.77 0.44
CA GLY A 324 -5.73 -40.10 -0.64
C GLY A 324 -6.18 -38.92 -1.48
N TYR A 325 -5.57 -37.73 -1.33
CA TYR A 325 -5.86 -36.56 -2.16
C TYR A 325 -5.00 -36.62 -3.43
N GLU A 326 -5.53 -37.21 -4.50
CA GLU A 326 -4.83 -37.41 -5.78
C GLU A 326 -4.55 -36.07 -6.49
N ASP A 327 -5.36 -35.03 -6.22
CA ASP A 327 -5.27 -33.67 -6.76
C ASP A 327 -4.28 -32.76 -6.00
N ALA A 328 -3.59 -33.29 -4.99
CA ALA A 328 -2.73 -32.50 -4.10
C ALA A 328 -1.66 -31.68 -4.83
N GLU A 329 -1.05 -32.25 -5.86
CA GLU A 329 0.00 -31.58 -6.64
C GLU A 329 -0.59 -30.43 -7.48
N ASP A 330 -1.75 -30.63 -8.08
CA ASP A 330 -2.46 -29.63 -8.89
C ASP A 330 -2.91 -28.47 -7.98
N LEU A 331 -3.45 -28.77 -6.79
CA LEU A 331 -3.83 -27.77 -5.81
C LEU A 331 -2.64 -26.92 -5.36
N VAL A 332 -1.53 -27.54 -5.00
CA VAL A 332 -0.33 -26.80 -4.57
C VAL A 332 0.22 -25.95 -5.71
N HIS A 333 0.26 -26.49 -6.94
CA HIS A 333 0.75 -25.76 -8.10
C HIS A 333 -0.14 -24.56 -8.45
N ILE A 334 -1.48 -24.67 -8.38
CA ILE A 334 -2.35 -23.51 -8.64
C ILE A 334 -2.07 -22.38 -7.63
N PHE A 335 -1.81 -22.71 -6.37
CA PHE A 335 -1.44 -21.72 -5.36
C PHE A 335 -0.05 -21.13 -5.61
N THR A 336 1.00 -21.95 -5.80
CA THR A 336 2.36 -21.47 -6.01
C THR A 336 2.52 -20.72 -7.33
N ASP A 337 1.87 -21.16 -8.41
CA ASP A 337 1.92 -20.48 -9.71
C ASP A 337 1.15 -19.16 -9.68
N ASN A 338 -0.02 -19.10 -9.03
CA ASN A 338 -0.75 -17.84 -8.88
C ASN A 338 -0.07 -16.89 -7.89
N ALA A 339 0.55 -17.39 -6.82
CA ALA A 339 1.37 -16.58 -5.93
C ALA A 339 2.60 -16.01 -6.66
N ALA A 340 3.29 -16.84 -7.45
CA ALA A 340 4.40 -16.38 -8.28
C ALA A 340 3.97 -15.37 -9.37
N LYS A 341 2.77 -15.54 -9.94
CA LYS A 341 2.18 -14.55 -10.87
C LYS A 341 1.75 -13.29 -10.15
N ALA A 342 1.18 -13.39 -8.98
CA ALA A 342 0.76 -12.27 -8.17
C ALA A 342 1.99 -11.55 -7.58
N ALA A 343 3.00 -12.26 -7.10
CA ALA A 343 4.33 -11.75 -6.82
C ALA A 343 4.97 -11.18 -8.10
N GLY A 344 4.78 -11.83 -9.24
CA GLY A 344 5.09 -11.34 -10.57
C GLY A 344 4.20 -10.16 -11.01
N ALA A 345 2.93 -10.05 -10.56
CA ALA A 345 2.01 -8.94 -10.82
C ALA A 345 2.19 -7.80 -9.81
N GLU A 346 2.65 -8.09 -8.61
CA GLU A 346 3.18 -7.10 -7.66
C GLU A 346 4.59 -6.69 -8.04
N SER A 347 5.36 -7.56 -8.67
CA SER A 347 6.60 -7.21 -9.35
C SER A 347 6.35 -6.73 -10.79
N THR A 348 5.13 -6.84 -11.36
CA THR A 348 4.63 -6.01 -12.48
C THR A 348 3.93 -4.74 -11.99
N GLY A 349 3.63 -4.62 -10.72
CA GLY A 349 3.51 -3.43 -9.92
C GLY A 349 4.76 -3.11 -9.12
N SER A 350 5.82 -3.91 -9.04
CA SER A 350 7.05 -3.53 -8.32
C SER A 350 8.35 -4.29 -8.60
N THR A 351 8.48 -5.41 -9.33
CA THR A 351 9.85 -5.91 -9.57
C THR A 351 10.12 -6.68 -10.87
N SER A 352 9.16 -7.30 -11.56
CA SER A 352 9.48 -7.96 -12.83
C SER A 352 9.25 -7.08 -14.07
N ALA A 353 8.46 -6.00 -13.96
CA ALA A 353 8.39 -4.94 -14.96
C ALA A 353 9.62 -4.02 -14.90
N TYR A 354 10.32 -4.00 -13.76
CA TYR A 354 11.44 -3.11 -13.46
C TYR A 354 12.71 -3.92 -13.13
N GLN A 355 13.04 -4.88 -13.98
CA GLN A 355 14.30 -5.62 -13.94
C GLN A 355 15.19 -5.18 -15.09
N VAL A 356 16.47 -5.10 -14.82
CA VAL A 356 17.50 -4.85 -15.81
C VAL A 356 18.35 -6.11 -15.98
N GLU A 357 18.86 -6.34 -17.18
CA GLU A 357 19.79 -7.45 -17.40
C GLU A 357 21.12 -7.22 -16.65
N ASP A 358 21.80 -8.31 -16.32
CA ASP A 358 23.13 -8.26 -15.74
C ASP A 358 24.15 -7.81 -16.80
N HIS A 359 24.72 -6.63 -16.59
CA HIS A 359 25.75 -5.99 -17.41
C HIS A 359 27.08 -5.84 -16.65
N SER A 360 27.31 -6.68 -15.63
CA SER A 360 28.54 -6.63 -14.82
C SER A 360 29.82 -6.86 -15.63
N ASP A 361 29.68 -7.45 -16.83
CA ASP A 361 30.75 -7.66 -17.80
C ASP A 361 31.25 -6.38 -18.49
N LEU A 362 30.52 -5.26 -18.38
CA LEU A 362 30.90 -3.96 -18.98
C LEU A 362 32.04 -3.24 -18.25
N ASN A 363 32.74 -3.90 -17.35
CA ASN A 363 33.92 -3.37 -16.67
C ASN A 363 33.66 -2.04 -15.92
N TRP A 364 32.61 -2.01 -15.10
CA TRP A 364 32.22 -0.84 -14.34
C TRP A 364 33.29 -0.39 -13.34
N PRO A 365 33.53 0.94 -13.21
CA PRO A 365 34.30 1.47 -12.10
C PRO A 365 33.51 1.29 -10.79
N GLU A 366 34.21 1.17 -9.67
CA GLU A 366 33.56 1.25 -8.35
C GLU A 366 33.16 2.70 -8.06
N MET A 367 31.86 2.96 -7.96
CA MET A 367 31.32 4.32 -7.75
C MET A 367 30.21 4.29 -6.71
N THR A 368 30.08 5.37 -5.97
CA THR A 368 28.92 5.66 -5.13
C THR A 368 28.34 6.99 -5.56
N TRP A 369 27.06 6.99 -5.90
CA TRP A 369 26.32 8.20 -6.26
C TRP A 369 25.36 8.58 -5.17
N ASN A 370 25.39 9.82 -4.73
CA ASN A 370 24.45 10.36 -3.78
C ASN A 370 23.24 10.91 -4.53
N PHE A 371 22.08 10.35 -4.23
CA PHE A 371 20.79 10.82 -4.72
C PHE A 371 20.16 11.77 -3.69
N THR A 372 19.55 12.88 -4.16
CA THR A 372 18.73 13.74 -3.30
C THR A 372 17.37 14.05 -3.91
N CYS A 373 16.40 14.38 -3.06
CA CYS A 373 15.09 14.89 -3.42
C CYS A 373 14.55 15.78 -2.30
N SER A 374 13.58 16.64 -2.62
CA SER A 374 13.03 17.62 -1.64
C SER A 374 12.05 17.04 -0.62
N THR A 375 11.58 15.82 -0.83
CA THR A 375 10.56 15.18 -0.01
C THR A 375 11.15 14.16 0.97
N THR A 376 10.32 13.63 1.87
CA THR A 376 10.75 12.75 2.96
C THR A 376 11.18 11.35 2.49
N GLU A 377 11.80 10.59 3.39
CA GLU A 377 12.28 9.22 3.15
C GLU A 377 11.19 8.25 2.65
N THR A 378 9.93 8.47 3.02
CA THR A 378 8.80 7.62 2.63
C THR A 378 8.14 8.03 1.32
N SER A 379 8.54 9.16 0.73
CA SER A 379 7.97 9.68 -0.52
C SER A 379 8.22 8.78 -1.72
N THR A 380 7.36 8.88 -2.73
CA THR A 380 7.55 8.22 -4.04
C THR A 380 8.88 8.61 -4.69
N TRP A 381 9.30 9.86 -4.50
CA TRP A 381 10.60 10.37 -5.02
C TRP A 381 11.80 9.63 -4.42
N ALA A 382 11.83 9.49 -3.09
CA ALA A 382 12.89 8.75 -2.40
C ALA A 382 12.86 7.26 -2.75
N GLN A 383 11.67 6.68 -2.89
CA GLN A 383 11.48 5.30 -3.33
C GLN A 383 12.01 5.08 -4.76
N ALA A 384 11.80 6.04 -5.68
CA ALA A 384 12.37 5.99 -7.03
C ALA A 384 13.90 6.02 -7.01
N GLY A 385 14.50 6.83 -6.15
CA GLY A 385 15.95 6.85 -5.94
C GLY A 385 16.50 5.51 -5.47
N ARG A 386 15.80 4.85 -4.53
CA ARG A 386 16.15 3.49 -4.07
C ARG A 386 15.98 2.45 -5.18
N LYS A 387 14.87 2.53 -5.94
CA LYS A 387 14.63 1.63 -7.08
C LYS A 387 15.73 1.76 -8.13
N PHE A 388 16.12 2.97 -8.46
CA PHE A 388 17.26 3.20 -9.37
C PHE A 388 18.55 2.58 -8.82
N GLY A 389 18.80 2.74 -7.51
CA GLY A 389 19.95 2.13 -6.85
C GLY A 389 19.94 0.59 -6.92
N GLU A 390 18.79 -0.04 -6.69
CA GLU A 390 18.61 -1.49 -6.82
C GLU A 390 18.89 -1.98 -8.25
N LEU A 391 18.35 -1.26 -9.24
CA LEU A 391 18.57 -1.58 -10.66
C LEU A 391 20.04 -1.43 -11.06
N MET A 392 20.69 -0.38 -10.61
CA MET A 392 22.13 -0.17 -10.87
C MET A 392 23.01 -1.21 -10.16
N ASP A 393 22.67 -1.59 -8.92
CA ASP A 393 23.36 -2.66 -8.20
C ASP A 393 23.25 -3.99 -8.94
N GLN A 394 22.03 -4.33 -9.39
CA GLN A 394 21.76 -5.52 -10.20
C GLN A 394 22.51 -5.49 -11.53
N ALA A 395 22.40 -4.41 -12.29
CA ALA A 395 23.01 -4.28 -13.61
C ALA A 395 24.55 -4.31 -13.57
N THR A 396 25.15 -3.78 -12.50
CA THR A 396 26.62 -3.57 -12.41
C THR A 396 27.33 -4.61 -11.54
N GLY A 397 26.59 -5.57 -10.99
CA GLY A 397 27.13 -6.55 -10.04
C GLY A 397 27.67 -5.88 -8.76
N GLY A 398 26.97 -4.84 -8.26
CA GLY A 398 27.31 -4.12 -7.05
C GLY A 398 28.44 -3.09 -7.19
N LYS A 399 28.88 -2.78 -8.41
CA LYS A 399 29.98 -1.82 -8.68
C LYS A 399 29.53 -0.36 -8.56
N VAL A 400 28.32 -0.05 -8.98
CA VAL A 400 27.73 1.29 -8.83
C VAL A 400 26.66 1.22 -7.75
N LYS A 401 26.85 1.98 -6.68
CA LYS A 401 25.93 2.09 -5.54
C LYS A 401 25.27 3.46 -5.51
N VAL A 402 24.03 3.52 -5.08
CA VAL A 402 23.29 4.76 -4.88
C VAL A 402 22.88 4.89 -3.42
N GLU A 403 23.30 5.98 -2.80
CA GLU A 403 22.89 6.34 -1.44
C GLU A 403 21.84 7.44 -1.51
N VAL A 404 20.70 7.24 -0.82
CA VAL A 404 19.56 8.16 -0.85
C VAL A 404 19.57 9.07 0.35
N TYR A 405 19.58 10.37 0.10
CA TYR A 405 19.53 11.44 1.10
C TYR A 405 18.28 12.30 0.84
N ALA A 406 17.16 11.91 1.41
CA ALA A 406 15.88 12.59 1.25
C ALA A 406 15.87 13.98 1.92
N ALA A 407 14.82 14.79 1.63
CA ALA A 407 14.62 16.12 2.19
C ALA A 407 15.81 17.08 2.00
N ASP A 408 16.55 16.92 0.90
CA ASP A 408 17.76 17.71 0.59
C ASP A 408 18.76 17.79 1.76
N GLN A 409 18.92 16.68 2.48
CA GLN A 409 19.78 16.61 3.69
C GLN A 409 21.20 17.09 3.45
N LEU A 410 21.76 16.80 2.26
CA LEU A 410 23.12 17.18 1.90
C LEU A 410 23.31 18.70 1.72
N THR A 411 22.19 19.43 1.58
CA THR A 411 22.17 20.89 1.40
C THR A 411 21.27 21.60 2.43
N GLY A 412 21.15 21.00 3.62
CA GLY A 412 20.45 21.60 4.74
C GLY A 412 18.94 21.83 4.53
N GLY A 413 18.31 21.04 3.67
CA GLY A 413 16.87 21.15 3.35
C GLY A 413 16.55 22.23 2.31
N ASN A 414 17.56 22.80 1.65
CA ASN A 414 17.37 23.79 0.61
C ASN A 414 17.34 23.12 -0.77
N GLN A 415 16.17 23.08 -1.37
CA GLN A 415 15.91 22.39 -2.64
C GLN A 415 16.66 23.01 -3.85
N SER A 416 16.81 24.33 -3.89
CA SER A 416 17.59 25.00 -4.96
C SER A 416 19.09 24.72 -4.82
N GLU A 417 19.61 24.65 -3.59
CA GLU A 417 20.99 24.24 -3.34
C GLU A 417 21.21 22.75 -3.66
N GLY A 418 20.18 21.90 -3.50
CA GLY A 418 20.21 20.50 -3.94
C GLY A 418 20.42 20.38 -5.45
N ILE A 419 19.66 21.15 -6.24
CA ILE A 419 19.83 21.22 -7.70
C ILE A 419 21.20 21.81 -8.08
N GLN A 420 21.66 22.86 -7.40
CA GLN A 420 22.98 23.44 -7.65
C GLN A 420 24.10 22.44 -7.33
N ALA A 421 23.98 21.66 -6.27
CA ALA A 421 24.93 20.62 -5.92
C ALA A 421 24.98 19.52 -7.00
N LEU A 422 23.81 19.14 -7.57
CA LEU A 422 23.75 18.25 -8.72
C LEU A 422 24.47 18.81 -9.95
N MET A 423 24.24 20.09 -10.29
CA MET A 423 24.94 20.75 -11.39
C MET A 423 26.46 20.75 -11.18
N ASN A 424 26.92 20.89 -9.94
CA ASN A 424 28.34 20.84 -9.59
C ASN A 424 28.89 19.38 -9.52
N GLY A 425 28.04 18.37 -9.41
CA GLY A 425 28.41 16.96 -9.28
C GLY A 425 28.95 16.54 -7.91
N ASP A 426 28.90 17.44 -6.91
CA ASP A 426 29.36 17.18 -5.56
C ASP A 426 28.63 18.13 -4.56
N PRO A 427 28.09 17.66 -3.44
CA PRO A 427 28.05 16.26 -2.98
C PRO A 427 26.93 15.41 -3.60
N VAL A 428 26.16 15.92 -4.56
CA VAL A 428 25.02 15.26 -5.20
C VAL A 428 25.41 14.89 -6.65
N GLN A 429 25.21 13.62 -6.99
CA GLN A 429 25.46 13.11 -8.36
C GLN A 429 24.18 12.89 -9.14
N ILE A 430 23.08 12.55 -8.42
CA ILE A 430 21.77 12.26 -8.99
C ILE A 430 20.70 12.98 -8.16
N SER A 431 19.66 13.46 -8.82
CA SER A 431 18.51 13.99 -8.07
C SER A 431 17.19 13.81 -8.80
N MET A 432 16.12 13.93 -8.03
CA MET A 432 14.75 14.04 -8.52
C MET A 432 14.10 15.27 -7.89
N HIS A 433 13.90 16.31 -8.69
CA HIS A 433 13.31 17.56 -8.25
C HIS A 433 12.25 18.07 -9.23
N SER A 434 11.28 18.81 -8.69
CA SER A 434 10.18 19.41 -9.43
C SER A 434 10.65 20.45 -10.47
N ASN A 435 10.02 20.44 -11.65
CA ASN A 435 10.20 21.46 -12.67
C ASN A 435 9.98 22.89 -12.13
N LEU A 436 9.10 23.03 -11.13
CA LEU A 436 8.82 24.32 -10.50
C LEU A 436 10.03 24.86 -9.72
N ILE A 437 10.85 24.00 -9.13
CA ILE A 437 12.05 24.41 -8.42
C ILE A 437 13.17 24.74 -9.42
N TYR A 438 13.28 23.96 -10.48
CA TYR A 438 14.18 24.25 -11.58
C TYR A 438 13.90 25.60 -12.25
N SER A 439 12.66 26.11 -12.16
CA SER A 439 12.29 27.41 -12.72
C SER A 439 13.04 28.60 -12.09
N ALA A 440 13.66 28.42 -10.92
CA ALA A 440 14.56 29.41 -10.34
C ALA A 440 15.87 29.61 -11.15
N PHE A 441 16.27 28.58 -11.88
CA PHE A 441 17.47 28.61 -12.77
C PHE A 441 17.08 28.98 -14.18
N ASP A 442 15.98 28.44 -14.71
CA ASP A 442 15.46 28.74 -16.03
C ASP A 442 13.93 28.79 -16.03
N PRO A 443 13.32 29.95 -16.25
CA PRO A 443 11.86 30.12 -16.18
C PRO A 443 11.09 29.30 -17.23
N ARG A 444 11.77 28.78 -18.29
CA ARG A 444 11.13 27.89 -19.28
C ARG A 444 10.61 26.59 -18.67
N PHE A 445 11.20 26.11 -17.57
CA PHE A 445 10.73 24.91 -16.88
C PHE A 445 9.32 25.05 -16.29
N ASN A 446 8.82 26.27 -16.10
CA ASN A 446 7.45 26.51 -15.68
C ASN A 446 6.38 26.09 -16.72
N VAL A 447 6.75 25.88 -17.98
CA VAL A 447 5.78 25.55 -19.04
C VAL A 447 4.93 24.33 -18.69
N VAL A 448 5.53 23.33 -18.07
CA VAL A 448 4.84 22.10 -17.62
C VAL A 448 3.68 22.41 -16.66
N SER A 449 3.81 23.46 -15.88
CA SER A 449 2.84 23.82 -14.82
C SER A 449 1.91 24.97 -15.21
N LEU A 450 1.77 25.29 -16.49
CA LEU A 450 0.74 26.21 -16.96
C LEU A 450 -0.65 25.75 -16.44
N PRO A 451 -1.50 26.69 -16.00
CA PRO A 451 -2.77 26.29 -15.38
C PRO A 451 -3.68 25.56 -16.37
N TYR A 452 -4.20 24.42 -15.92
CA TYR A 452 -5.12 23.57 -16.70
C TYR A 452 -4.56 23.15 -18.07
N LEU A 453 -3.25 22.92 -18.16
CA LEU A 453 -2.55 22.54 -19.39
C LEU A 453 -2.88 21.13 -19.85
N PHE A 454 -2.92 20.17 -18.93
CA PHE A 454 -3.18 18.76 -19.20
C PHE A 454 -4.59 18.37 -18.74
N ASP A 455 -5.25 17.52 -19.53
CA ASP A 455 -6.57 17.01 -19.23
C ASP A 455 -6.52 15.75 -18.34
N SER A 456 -5.42 15.00 -18.37
CA SER A 456 -5.18 13.78 -17.59
C SER A 456 -3.70 13.48 -17.40
N VAL A 457 -3.38 12.49 -16.57
CA VAL A 457 -1.99 12.02 -16.38
C VAL A 457 -1.46 11.35 -17.65
N GLU A 458 -2.30 10.69 -18.43
CA GLU A 458 -1.93 10.07 -19.70
C GLU A 458 -1.59 11.14 -20.76
N ASP A 459 -2.31 12.28 -20.76
CA ASP A 459 -2.00 13.42 -21.63
C ASP A 459 -0.65 14.03 -21.23
N ALA A 460 -0.38 14.19 -19.95
CA ALA A 460 0.90 14.65 -19.43
C ALA A 460 2.04 13.70 -19.83
N ASP A 461 1.85 12.38 -19.66
CA ASP A 461 2.84 11.37 -20.06
C ASP A 461 3.16 11.44 -21.56
N ALA A 462 2.13 11.50 -22.40
CA ALA A 462 2.32 11.57 -23.86
C ALA A 462 3.13 12.81 -24.28
N LYS A 463 2.95 13.94 -23.61
CA LYS A 463 3.70 15.18 -23.87
C LYS A 463 5.13 15.10 -23.34
N LEU A 464 5.30 14.66 -22.08
CA LEU A 464 6.59 14.60 -21.41
C LEU A 464 7.52 13.52 -21.96
N ASP A 465 6.96 12.40 -22.43
CA ASP A 465 7.73 11.33 -23.10
C ASP A 465 7.94 11.60 -24.61
N GLY A 466 7.33 12.66 -25.13
CA GLY A 466 7.37 13.05 -26.54
C GLY A 466 8.24 14.26 -26.85
N GLU A 467 7.86 15.01 -27.91
CA GLU A 467 8.60 16.18 -28.39
C GLU A 467 8.73 17.31 -27.35
N ALA A 468 7.67 17.51 -26.54
CA ALA A 468 7.70 18.53 -25.49
C ALA A 468 8.74 18.21 -24.41
N GLY A 469 8.84 16.93 -23.99
CA GLY A 469 9.86 16.48 -23.05
C GLY A 469 11.28 16.61 -23.63
N GLN A 470 11.50 16.36 -24.92
CA GLN A 470 12.79 16.57 -25.56
C GLN A 470 13.26 18.03 -25.47
N LYS A 471 12.34 19.00 -25.55
CA LYS A 471 12.68 20.42 -25.33
C LYS A 471 13.14 20.69 -23.90
N MET A 472 12.56 20.00 -22.92
CA MET A 472 13.03 20.08 -21.52
C MET A 472 14.42 19.47 -21.36
N ASP A 473 14.69 18.31 -21.99
CA ASP A 473 16.01 17.67 -21.98
C ASP A 473 17.10 18.57 -22.58
N GLU A 474 16.80 19.27 -23.66
CA GLU A 474 17.73 20.23 -24.28
C GLU A 474 18.08 21.37 -23.31
N ILE A 475 17.09 21.88 -22.57
CA ILE A 475 17.33 22.93 -21.58
C ILE A 475 18.16 22.37 -20.41
N LEU A 476 17.81 21.20 -19.87
CA LEU A 476 18.57 20.54 -18.79
C LEU A 476 20.02 20.28 -19.18
N SER A 477 20.25 19.83 -20.43
CA SER A 477 21.59 19.59 -20.95
C SER A 477 22.43 20.87 -20.98
N SER A 478 21.83 22.04 -21.23
CA SER A 478 22.51 23.33 -21.18
C SER A 478 23.02 23.72 -19.78
N TYR A 479 22.47 23.06 -18.73
CA TYR A 479 22.90 23.22 -17.34
C TYR A 479 23.84 22.10 -16.86
N GLY A 480 24.39 21.29 -17.78
CA GLY A 480 25.31 20.20 -17.45
C GLY A 480 24.60 19.02 -16.76
N LEU A 481 23.35 18.76 -17.13
CA LEU A 481 22.53 17.69 -16.60
C LEU A 481 22.09 16.73 -17.70
N HIS A 482 22.21 15.44 -17.46
CA HIS A 482 21.61 14.40 -18.28
C HIS A 482 20.30 13.93 -17.62
N CYS A 483 19.20 14.07 -18.33
CA CYS A 483 17.88 13.64 -17.85
C CYS A 483 17.62 12.17 -18.22
N MET A 484 17.44 11.32 -17.23
CA MET A 484 17.14 9.90 -17.41
C MET A 484 15.64 9.64 -17.59
N GLY A 485 14.81 10.67 -17.41
CA GLY A 485 13.36 10.64 -17.58
C GLY A 485 12.65 11.64 -16.69
N MET A 486 11.34 11.80 -16.93
CA MET A 486 10.48 12.73 -16.20
C MET A 486 9.43 11.93 -15.42
N ALA A 487 9.60 11.89 -14.09
CA ALA A 487 8.69 11.25 -13.18
C ALA A 487 7.51 12.18 -12.83
N GLU A 488 6.60 11.72 -12.01
CA GLU A 488 5.37 12.42 -11.67
C GLU A 488 5.37 12.93 -10.24
N ASN A 489 5.27 14.25 -10.04
CA ASN A 489 4.70 14.74 -8.79
C ASN A 489 3.17 14.70 -8.89
N GLY A 490 2.63 15.12 -10.03
CA GLY A 490 1.23 14.99 -10.39
C GLY A 490 0.44 16.30 -10.36
N PHE A 491 -0.87 16.18 -10.40
CA PHE A 491 -1.77 17.32 -10.25
C PHE A 491 -1.74 17.86 -8.82
N ARG A 492 -1.51 19.16 -8.69
CA ARG A 492 -1.38 19.83 -7.41
C ARG A 492 -2.77 20.16 -6.85
N GLN A 493 -3.02 19.75 -5.62
CA GLN A 493 -4.27 19.96 -4.90
C GLN A 493 -4.10 21.02 -3.83
N LEU A 494 -5.14 21.79 -3.58
CA LEU A 494 -5.14 22.88 -2.60
C LEU A 494 -5.58 22.36 -1.24
N THR A 495 -4.77 22.57 -0.20
CA THR A 495 -5.22 22.37 1.19
C THR A 495 -5.21 23.67 1.97
N ASN A 496 -6.09 23.80 2.96
CA ASN A 496 -6.08 24.90 3.91
C ASN A 496 -6.83 24.56 5.21
N SER A 497 -6.67 25.43 6.22
CA SER A 497 -7.31 25.26 7.54
C SER A 497 -8.46 26.25 7.80
N VAL A 498 -8.82 27.09 6.83
CA VAL A 498 -9.74 28.21 7.05
C VAL A 498 -11.16 27.89 6.59
N ARG A 499 -11.32 27.37 5.36
CA ARG A 499 -12.63 27.10 4.76
C ARG A 499 -12.51 26.14 3.56
N PRO A 500 -13.57 25.38 3.23
CA PRO A 500 -13.60 24.67 1.96
C PRO A 500 -13.56 25.68 0.80
N VAL A 501 -12.88 25.32 -0.28
CA VAL A 501 -12.75 26.12 -1.50
C VAL A 501 -13.53 25.41 -2.61
N HIS A 502 -14.62 26.03 -3.10
CA HIS A 502 -15.46 25.51 -4.18
C HIS A 502 -15.34 26.37 -5.45
N SER A 503 -14.98 27.64 -5.31
CA SER A 503 -14.88 28.60 -6.40
C SER A 503 -13.76 29.61 -6.20
N VAL A 504 -13.46 30.39 -7.23
CA VAL A 504 -12.42 31.41 -7.14
C VAL A 504 -12.68 32.46 -6.05
N GLU A 505 -13.94 32.71 -5.70
CA GLU A 505 -14.29 33.64 -4.63
C GLU A 505 -13.79 33.20 -3.26
N ASP A 506 -13.70 31.88 -3.04
CA ASP A 506 -13.22 31.29 -1.78
C ASP A 506 -11.71 31.42 -1.59
N MET A 507 -10.98 31.70 -2.69
CA MET A 507 -9.52 31.91 -2.66
C MET A 507 -9.11 33.23 -2.01
N LYS A 508 -10.02 34.22 -1.95
CA LYS A 508 -9.70 35.58 -1.52
C LYS A 508 -9.11 35.62 -0.12
N ASN A 509 -7.93 36.26 -0.03
CA ASN A 509 -7.20 36.49 1.23
C ASN A 509 -6.74 35.20 1.95
N LEU A 510 -6.75 34.02 1.31
CA LEU A 510 -6.06 32.86 1.85
C LEU A 510 -4.55 33.08 1.75
N LYS A 511 -3.86 32.92 2.86
CA LYS A 511 -2.40 32.94 2.91
C LYS A 511 -1.87 31.57 2.51
N LEU A 512 -1.29 31.47 1.33
CA LEU A 512 -0.89 30.18 0.78
C LEU A 512 0.62 30.10 0.58
N ARG A 513 1.21 29.02 1.03
CA ARG A 513 2.54 28.61 0.58
C ARG A 513 2.44 28.04 -0.82
N VAL A 514 3.25 28.52 -1.71
CA VAL A 514 3.42 27.95 -3.05
C VAL A 514 4.89 27.59 -3.32
N ALA A 515 5.11 26.66 -4.23
CA ALA A 515 6.45 26.31 -4.67
C ALA A 515 7.17 27.51 -5.30
N GLY A 516 8.49 27.49 -5.35
CA GLY A 516 9.32 28.59 -5.81
C GLY A 516 9.20 28.88 -7.32
N SER A 517 8.05 29.34 -7.76
CA SER A 517 7.70 29.57 -9.17
C SER A 517 6.99 30.89 -9.37
N ASN A 518 7.54 31.75 -10.24
CA ASN A 518 6.88 33.02 -10.61
C ASN A 518 5.54 32.78 -11.34
N LEU A 519 5.44 31.67 -12.08
CA LEU A 519 4.18 31.25 -12.72
C LEU A 519 3.10 30.98 -11.68
N LEU A 520 3.41 30.15 -10.67
CA LEU A 520 2.46 29.88 -9.60
C LEU A 520 2.09 31.14 -8.83
N MET A 521 3.07 31.97 -8.46
CA MET A 521 2.80 33.25 -7.82
C MET A 521 1.80 34.07 -8.62
N LYS A 522 1.97 34.13 -9.96
CA LYS A 522 1.04 34.85 -10.85
C LYS A 522 -0.35 34.24 -10.87
N CYS A 523 -0.47 32.92 -10.94
CA CYS A 523 -1.77 32.24 -10.89
C CYS A 523 -2.50 32.54 -9.57
N TYR A 524 -1.83 32.35 -8.43
CA TYR A 524 -2.44 32.54 -7.11
C TYR A 524 -2.78 34.00 -6.82
N GLU A 525 -1.97 34.95 -7.29
CA GLU A 525 -2.31 36.38 -7.26
C GLU A 525 -3.62 36.67 -8.02
N LEU A 526 -3.77 36.14 -9.22
CA LEU A 526 -4.99 36.31 -10.03
C LEU A 526 -6.22 35.64 -9.36
N TRP A 527 -6.05 34.48 -8.76
CA TRP A 527 -7.10 33.81 -7.98
C TRP A 527 -7.45 34.55 -6.68
N GLY A 528 -6.69 35.57 -6.30
CA GLY A 528 -6.97 36.43 -5.13
C GLY A 528 -6.39 35.94 -3.81
N ALA A 529 -5.50 34.96 -3.84
CA ALA A 529 -4.79 34.47 -2.66
C ALA A 529 -3.57 35.36 -2.33
N ASP A 530 -3.18 35.37 -1.05
CA ASP A 530 -1.93 35.95 -0.55
C ASP A 530 -0.85 34.85 -0.56
N ALA A 531 -0.13 34.74 -1.67
CA ALA A 531 0.81 33.65 -1.91
C ALA A 531 2.23 34.01 -1.49
N THR A 532 2.94 33.08 -0.88
CA THR A 532 4.33 33.21 -0.44
C THR A 532 5.14 31.99 -0.88
N ASN A 533 6.27 32.23 -1.54
CA ASN A 533 7.26 31.18 -1.83
C ASN A 533 7.96 30.73 -0.55
N MET A 534 8.07 29.42 -0.37
CA MET A 534 8.72 28.83 0.79
C MET A 534 9.24 27.43 0.45
N ASN A 535 10.41 27.07 0.99
CA ASN A 535 10.93 25.69 0.86
C ASN A 535 9.93 24.67 1.42
N TRP A 536 9.87 23.50 0.80
CA TRP A 536 8.97 22.45 1.26
C TRP A 536 9.26 22.00 2.69
N SER A 537 10.53 21.91 3.07
CA SER A 537 10.97 21.56 4.43
C SER A 537 10.44 22.48 5.53
N GLU A 538 10.08 23.74 5.20
CA GLU A 538 9.57 24.72 6.15
C GLU A 538 8.03 24.74 6.22
N THR A 539 7.36 24.10 5.27
CA THR A 539 5.92 24.21 5.04
C THR A 539 5.09 23.69 6.20
N TYR A 540 5.40 22.50 6.72
CA TYR A 540 4.67 21.90 7.84
C TYR A 540 4.66 22.83 9.07
N THR A 541 5.84 23.35 9.44
CA THR A 541 5.97 24.26 10.58
C THR A 541 5.20 25.56 10.37
N ALA A 542 5.24 26.13 9.17
CA ALA A 542 4.50 27.35 8.85
C ALA A 542 2.97 27.17 8.93
N LEU A 543 2.47 26.02 8.47
CA LEU A 543 1.06 25.64 8.60
C LEU A 543 0.66 25.39 10.05
N GLN A 544 1.49 24.66 10.80
CA GLN A 544 1.24 24.38 12.21
C GLN A 544 1.19 25.65 13.06
N GLN A 545 2.06 26.62 12.76
CA GLN A 545 2.10 27.91 13.44
C GLN A 545 1.05 28.92 12.95
N GLY A 546 0.33 28.59 11.86
CA GLY A 546 -0.65 29.49 11.24
C GLY A 546 -0.02 30.73 10.57
N THR A 547 1.26 30.66 10.21
CA THR A 547 1.94 31.71 9.41
C THR A 547 1.36 31.75 8.01
N VAL A 548 1.02 30.59 7.46
CA VAL A 548 0.21 30.42 6.24
C VAL A 548 -1.03 29.57 6.57
N ASP A 549 -2.10 29.76 5.82
CA ASP A 549 -3.38 29.09 6.01
C ASP A 549 -3.40 27.73 5.30
N GLY A 550 -2.67 27.62 4.19
CA GLY A 550 -2.69 26.45 3.33
C GLY A 550 -1.49 26.37 2.39
N GLN A 551 -1.52 25.35 1.55
CA GLN A 551 -0.49 25.07 0.57
C GLN A 551 -1.09 24.33 -0.63
N GLU A 552 -0.27 24.09 -1.65
CA GLU A 552 -0.61 23.30 -2.81
C GLU A 552 0.51 22.30 -3.12
N ASN A 553 0.12 21.08 -3.35
CA ASN A 553 1.01 19.97 -3.78
C ASN A 553 0.16 18.76 -4.19
N PRO A 554 0.70 17.76 -4.90
CA PRO A 554 -0.01 16.50 -5.09
C PRO A 554 -0.21 15.72 -3.80
N LEU A 555 -1.25 14.90 -3.75
CA LEU A 555 -1.64 14.16 -2.55
C LEU A 555 -0.52 13.30 -1.94
N PRO A 556 0.26 12.53 -2.73
CA PRO A 556 1.35 11.73 -2.17
C PRO A 556 2.45 12.56 -1.48
N ALA A 557 2.78 13.73 -2.01
CA ALA A 557 3.76 14.63 -1.41
C ALA A 557 3.25 15.26 -0.11
N ILE A 558 1.96 15.61 -0.06
CA ILE A 558 1.30 16.13 1.15
C ILE A 558 1.30 15.06 2.24
N ASP A 559 0.91 13.84 1.89
CA ASP A 559 0.81 12.71 2.81
C ASP A 559 2.17 12.32 3.40
N ALA A 560 3.18 12.18 2.54
CA ALA A 560 4.54 11.84 2.96
C ALA A 560 5.14 12.84 3.96
N ALA A 561 4.73 14.12 3.89
CA ALA A 561 5.14 15.17 4.81
C ALA A 561 4.17 15.39 5.98
N SER A 562 3.17 14.53 6.15
CA SER A 562 2.13 14.61 7.21
C SER A 562 1.38 15.94 7.27
N VAL A 563 1.33 16.69 6.17
CA VAL A 563 0.71 18.04 6.14
C VAL A 563 -0.80 17.98 6.42
N GLN A 564 -1.47 16.89 6.11
CA GLN A 564 -2.88 16.66 6.44
C GLN A 564 -3.18 16.73 7.94
N GLU A 565 -2.18 16.53 8.79
CA GLU A 565 -2.37 16.64 10.26
C GLU A 565 -2.62 18.10 10.72
N VAL A 566 -2.19 19.06 9.91
CA VAL A 566 -2.29 20.51 10.20
C VAL A 566 -3.19 21.23 9.20
N GLN A 567 -3.96 20.49 8.39
CA GLN A 567 -4.92 21.03 7.43
C GLN A 567 -6.33 20.47 7.69
N LYS A 568 -7.37 21.20 7.29
CA LYS A 568 -8.78 20.84 7.52
C LYS A 568 -9.55 20.55 6.24
N TYR A 569 -9.14 21.14 5.14
CA TYR A 569 -9.84 21.09 3.86
C TYR A 569 -8.87 20.77 2.74
N VAL A 570 -9.28 19.94 1.80
CA VAL A 570 -8.59 19.71 0.53
C VAL A 570 -9.57 19.88 -0.63
N SER A 571 -9.19 20.63 -1.64
CA SER A 571 -9.97 20.81 -2.88
C SER A 571 -9.21 20.17 -4.04
N LEU A 572 -9.86 19.20 -4.71
CA LEU A 572 -9.28 18.41 -5.80
C LEU A 572 -9.47 19.13 -7.15
N TRP A 573 -8.79 20.21 -7.34
CA TRP A 573 -9.01 21.16 -8.43
C TRP A 573 -8.11 20.98 -9.67
N ASN A 574 -7.06 20.18 -9.58
CA ASN A 574 -6.16 19.85 -10.69
C ASN A 574 -5.65 21.07 -11.48
N ALA A 575 -5.41 22.20 -10.79
CA ALA A 575 -5.13 23.46 -11.47
C ALA A 575 -3.77 23.49 -12.18
N ASN A 576 -2.76 22.88 -11.60
CA ASN A 576 -1.42 22.83 -12.15
C ASN A 576 -0.89 21.40 -12.06
N TYR A 577 -0.15 20.96 -13.06
CA TYR A 577 0.59 19.70 -13.05
C TYR A 577 2.07 19.96 -12.77
N ASP A 578 2.74 19.01 -12.19
CA ASP A 578 4.14 19.08 -11.77
C ASP A 578 4.84 17.78 -12.14
N CYS A 579 5.92 17.87 -12.90
CA CYS A 579 6.78 16.74 -13.20
C CYS A 579 8.09 16.81 -12.40
N LEU A 580 8.75 15.68 -12.30
CA LEU A 580 10.02 15.54 -11.61
C LEU A 580 11.10 15.23 -12.64
N PHE A 581 12.12 16.08 -12.73
CA PHE A 581 13.29 15.79 -13.55
C PHE A 581 14.22 14.83 -12.80
N PHE A 582 14.38 13.63 -13.33
CA PHE A 582 15.31 12.64 -12.81
C PHE A 582 16.64 12.75 -13.55
N CYS A 583 17.58 13.42 -12.95
CA CYS A 583 18.82 13.81 -13.60
C CYS A 583 20.07 13.27 -12.91
N ILE A 584 21.10 13.00 -13.71
CA ILE A 584 22.47 12.76 -13.29
C ILE A 584 23.35 13.91 -13.79
N ASN A 585 24.40 14.25 -13.05
CA ASN A 585 25.41 15.21 -13.49
C ASN A 585 26.05 14.76 -14.82
N GLN A 586 26.14 15.66 -15.79
CA GLN A 586 26.61 15.34 -17.15
C GLN A 586 28.06 14.82 -17.18
N ASP A 587 28.97 15.40 -16.40
CA ASP A 587 30.38 14.98 -16.40
C ASP A 587 30.53 13.56 -15.87
N ILE A 588 29.69 13.16 -14.89
CA ILE A 588 29.66 11.80 -14.36
C ILE A 588 29.13 10.84 -15.41
N TYR A 589 28.03 11.19 -16.07
CA TYR A 589 27.46 10.41 -17.16
C TYR A 589 28.44 10.24 -18.33
N ASP A 590 29.12 11.33 -18.73
CA ASP A 590 30.12 11.32 -19.81
C ASP A 590 31.40 10.55 -19.46
N SER A 591 31.66 10.29 -18.19
CA SER A 591 32.77 9.43 -17.73
C SER A 591 32.55 7.95 -18.04
N LEU A 592 31.32 7.55 -18.36
CA LEU A 592 30.94 6.18 -18.69
C LEU A 592 31.08 5.89 -20.19
N THR A 593 31.28 4.61 -20.54
CA THR A 593 31.24 4.20 -21.95
C THR A 593 29.82 4.30 -22.52
N PRO A 594 29.63 4.40 -23.84
CA PRO A 594 28.29 4.43 -24.44
C PRO A 594 27.40 3.25 -24.04
N GLU A 595 27.98 2.06 -23.86
CA GLU A 595 27.25 0.87 -23.43
C GLU A 595 26.83 0.99 -21.96
N GLN A 596 27.69 1.52 -21.09
CA GLN A 596 27.36 1.81 -19.69
C GLN A 596 26.30 2.93 -19.58
N GLN A 597 26.39 3.97 -20.40
CA GLN A 597 25.38 5.04 -20.48
C GLN A 597 23.99 4.48 -20.83
N ALA A 598 23.93 3.55 -21.78
CA ALA A 598 22.66 2.91 -22.18
C ALA A 598 22.02 2.14 -20.99
N VAL A 599 22.82 1.49 -20.16
CA VAL A 599 22.34 0.80 -18.94
C VAL A 599 21.83 1.80 -17.91
N VAL A 600 22.54 2.93 -17.71
CA VAL A 600 22.08 4.00 -16.80
C VAL A 600 20.74 4.57 -17.26
N ASP A 601 20.57 4.81 -18.56
CA ASP A 601 19.32 5.31 -19.14
C ASP A 601 18.18 4.30 -19.00
N GLU A 602 18.45 3.01 -19.19
CA GLU A 602 17.47 1.95 -18.98
C GLU A 602 17.03 1.89 -17.53
N CYS A 603 17.96 1.86 -16.58
CA CYS A 603 17.64 1.89 -15.14
C CYS A 603 16.86 3.16 -14.76
N GLY A 604 17.23 4.31 -15.33
CA GLY A 604 16.54 5.57 -15.11
C GLY A 604 15.09 5.55 -15.58
N LYS A 605 14.84 5.05 -16.80
CA LYS A 605 13.50 4.89 -17.36
C LYS A 605 12.63 3.95 -16.51
N LEU A 606 13.20 2.82 -16.08
CA LEU A 606 12.50 1.87 -15.22
C LEU A 606 12.16 2.49 -13.86
N ALA A 607 13.06 3.26 -13.26
CA ALA A 607 12.80 3.96 -12.00
C ALA A 607 11.72 5.04 -12.14
N VAL A 608 11.67 5.75 -13.26
CA VAL A 608 10.61 6.72 -13.58
C VAL A 608 9.26 6.05 -13.77
N GLN A 609 9.20 4.94 -14.48
CA GLN A 609 7.96 4.16 -14.64
C GLN A 609 7.44 3.65 -13.30
N TYR A 610 8.35 3.11 -12.47
CA TYR A 610 8.03 2.68 -11.11
C TYR A 610 7.47 3.82 -10.26
N GLU A 611 8.10 5.00 -10.31
CA GLU A 611 7.65 6.18 -9.57
C GLU A 611 6.25 6.62 -9.98
N ARG A 612 5.98 6.74 -11.29
CA ARG A 612 4.66 7.10 -11.82
C ARG A 612 3.58 6.13 -11.34
N GLU A 613 3.89 4.84 -11.32
CA GLU A 613 2.94 3.80 -10.86
C GLU A 613 2.62 3.94 -9.38
N ILE A 614 3.63 3.97 -8.51
CA ILE A 614 3.40 4.09 -7.06
C ILE A 614 2.79 5.44 -6.67
N ASN A 615 3.08 6.52 -7.42
CA ASN A 615 2.52 7.84 -7.18
C ASN A 615 1.02 7.88 -7.45
N ARG A 616 0.55 7.18 -8.47
CA ARG A 616 -0.87 7.12 -8.89
C ARG A 616 -1.70 6.14 -8.09
N ALA A 617 -1.09 5.09 -7.56
CA ALA A 617 -1.79 3.99 -6.91
C ALA A 617 -2.45 4.33 -5.56
N GLY A 618 -2.09 5.46 -4.93
CA GLY A 618 -2.42 5.75 -3.53
C GLY A 618 -3.45 6.84 -3.28
N ASP A 619 -3.90 7.58 -4.28
CA ASP A 619 -4.69 8.81 -4.07
C ASP A 619 -6.02 8.57 -3.34
N ASP A 620 -6.77 7.55 -3.71
CA ASP A 620 -8.06 7.26 -3.08
C ASP A 620 -7.89 6.78 -1.63
N GLU A 621 -6.89 5.95 -1.37
CA GLU A 621 -6.55 5.49 -0.02
C GLU A 621 -6.09 6.66 0.86
N ILE A 622 -5.24 7.54 0.33
CA ILE A 622 -4.80 8.76 1.01
C ILE A 622 -5.99 9.61 1.44
N LEU A 623 -6.91 9.91 0.52
CA LEU A 623 -8.10 10.73 0.80
C LEU A 623 -9.02 10.07 1.84
N SER A 624 -9.29 8.78 1.70
CA SER A 624 -10.10 8.01 2.64
C SER A 624 -9.50 8.04 4.05
N ARG A 625 -8.19 7.88 4.16
CA ARG A 625 -7.47 7.94 5.43
C ARG A 625 -7.48 9.35 6.04
N TRP A 626 -7.30 10.40 5.23
CA TRP A 626 -7.38 11.78 5.72
C TRP A 626 -8.76 12.13 6.27
N GLN A 627 -9.83 11.70 5.58
CA GLN A 627 -11.20 11.88 6.07
C GLN A 627 -11.44 11.16 7.39
N SER A 628 -11.07 9.88 7.46
CA SER A 628 -11.38 9.03 8.61
C SER A 628 -10.49 9.28 9.84
N LYS A 629 -9.19 9.50 9.64
CA LYS A 629 -8.22 9.66 10.73
C LYS A 629 -7.94 11.13 11.10
N ASN A 630 -7.82 11.99 10.11
CA ASN A 630 -7.45 13.40 10.33
C ASN A 630 -8.65 14.35 10.33
N GLY A 631 -9.83 13.85 9.92
CA GLY A 631 -11.04 14.69 9.83
C GLY A 631 -10.94 15.78 8.76
N VAL A 632 -10.15 15.54 7.70
CA VAL A 632 -10.03 16.43 6.55
C VAL A 632 -11.32 16.39 5.73
N GLU A 633 -11.89 17.52 5.43
CA GLU A 633 -13.02 17.65 4.51
C GLU A 633 -12.51 17.72 3.07
N VAL A 634 -12.96 16.79 2.24
CA VAL A 634 -12.61 16.72 0.82
C VAL A 634 -13.69 17.42 0.00
N VAL A 635 -13.28 18.32 -0.88
CA VAL A 635 -14.13 18.93 -1.91
C VAL A 635 -13.72 18.30 -3.24
N ASP A 636 -14.59 17.44 -3.76
CA ASP A 636 -14.33 16.70 -4.99
C ASP A 636 -14.36 17.62 -6.22
N ASN A 637 -13.73 17.18 -7.31
CA ASN A 637 -13.60 17.98 -8.52
C ASN A 637 -14.96 18.38 -9.13
N ASP A 638 -15.96 17.54 -9.04
CA ASP A 638 -17.32 17.78 -9.56
C ASP A 638 -18.14 18.77 -8.68
N GLU A 639 -17.71 19.02 -7.45
CA GLU A 639 -18.26 20.03 -6.56
C GLU A 639 -17.66 21.43 -6.78
N LEU A 640 -16.58 21.52 -7.60
CA LEU A 640 -15.86 22.76 -7.87
C LEU A 640 -16.40 23.50 -9.09
N ASP A 641 -16.52 24.81 -8.98
CA ASP A 641 -16.72 25.70 -10.13
C ASP A 641 -15.36 25.92 -10.86
N ILE A 642 -14.91 24.86 -11.55
CA ILE A 642 -13.64 24.86 -12.29
C ILE A 642 -13.59 25.98 -13.33
N ASP A 643 -14.71 26.30 -13.95
CA ASP A 643 -14.79 27.38 -14.95
C ASP A 643 -14.48 28.74 -14.34
N SER A 644 -14.83 28.97 -13.07
CA SER A 644 -14.48 30.20 -12.37
C SER A 644 -12.98 30.37 -12.21
N PHE A 645 -12.25 29.29 -11.93
CA PHE A 645 -10.79 29.31 -11.82
C PHE A 645 -10.12 29.46 -13.19
N LYS A 646 -10.59 28.71 -14.20
CA LYS A 646 -10.06 28.77 -15.57
C LYS A 646 -10.18 30.17 -16.18
N ALA A 647 -11.34 30.80 -16.01
CA ALA A 647 -11.62 32.13 -16.56
C ALA A 647 -10.64 33.21 -16.04
N ILE A 648 -10.25 33.13 -14.79
CA ILE A 648 -9.34 34.09 -14.15
C ILE A 648 -7.90 33.92 -14.66
N VAL A 649 -7.46 32.71 -14.97
CA VAL A 649 -6.08 32.42 -15.40
C VAL A 649 -5.90 32.31 -16.92
N GLU A 650 -6.97 32.51 -17.67
CA GLU A 650 -6.91 32.51 -19.14
C GLU A 650 -5.78 33.38 -19.69
N PRO A 651 -5.47 34.59 -19.17
CA PRO A 651 -4.36 35.43 -19.68
C PRO A 651 -2.97 34.95 -19.31
N VAL A 652 -2.82 33.95 -18.44
CA VAL A 652 -1.52 33.54 -17.88
C VAL A 652 -0.59 32.99 -18.95
N THR A 653 -1.09 32.24 -19.92
CA THR A 653 -0.25 31.71 -21.00
C THR A 653 0.40 32.80 -21.84
N GLU A 654 -0.37 33.83 -22.23
CA GLU A 654 0.19 34.96 -22.99
C GLU A 654 1.13 35.79 -22.13
N TRP A 655 0.78 36.02 -20.86
CA TRP A 655 1.67 36.67 -19.91
C TRP A 655 3.00 35.92 -19.78
N TYR A 656 2.96 34.58 -19.65
CA TYR A 656 4.14 33.74 -19.53
C TYR A 656 5.05 33.81 -20.77
N ILE A 657 4.47 33.71 -21.97
CA ILE A 657 5.20 33.86 -23.22
C ILE A 657 5.88 35.24 -23.26
N GLY A 658 5.14 36.31 -22.97
CA GLY A 658 5.67 37.66 -22.94
C GLY A 658 6.77 37.88 -21.91
N GLU A 659 6.68 37.20 -20.77
CA GLU A 659 7.71 37.24 -19.72
C GLU A 659 9.00 36.54 -20.18
N LEU A 660 8.90 35.38 -20.81
CA LEU A 660 10.05 34.67 -21.38
C LEU A 660 10.73 35.49 -22.48
N GLN A 661 9.95 36.09 -23.39
CA GLN A 661 10.47 36.92 -24.48
C GLN A 661 11.20 38.15 -23.94
N ARG A 662 10.68 38.78 -22.87
CA ARG A 662 11.37 39.91 -22.20
C ARG A 662 12.71 39.52 -21.58
N GLN A 663 12.84 38.25 -21.18
CA GLN A 663 14.09 37.69 -20.64
C GLN A 663 15.04 37.19 -21.73
N GLY A 664 14.66 37.28 -23.00
CA GLY A 664 15.50 36.92 -24.13
C GLY A 664 15.31 35.51 -24.67
N TYR A 665 14.23 34.83 -24.26
CA TYR A 665 13.86 33.50 -24.79
C TYR A 665 12.95 33.68 -26.01
N ASP A 666 13.54 33.77 -27.20
CA ASP A 666 12.80 34.02 -28.45
C ASP A 666 11.95 32.82 -28.89
N ASP A 667 12.27 31.63 -28.41
CA ASP A 667 11.57 30.35 -28.66
C ASP A 667 10.34 30.09 -27.77
N ALA A 668 9.96 31.06 -26.95
CA ALA A 668 8.88 30.90 -25.94
C ALA A 668 7.53 30.45 -26.54
N GLU A 669 7.13 30.99 -27.70
CA GLU A 669 5.88 30.60 -28.37
C GLU A 669 5.95 29.15 -28.87
N GLU A 670 7.08 28.75 -29.45
CA GLU A 670 7.31 27.38 -29.93
C GLU A 670 7.32 26.39 -28.76
N LEU A 671 7.97 26.74 -27.65
CA LEU A 671 8.01 25.94 -26.45
C LEU A 671 6.59 25.67 -25.91
N VAL A 672 5.80 26.73 -25.73
CA VAL A 672 4.43 26.60 -25.22
C VAL A 672 3.55 25.80 -26.19
N ALA A 673 3.74 26.00 -27.51
CA ALA A 673 2.97 25.27 -28.54
C ALA A 673 3.26 23.76 -28.51
N ALA A 674 4.48 23.34 -28.16
CA ALA A 674 4.83 21.91 -28.05
C ALA A 674 4.09 21.21 -26.90
N PHE A 675 3.69 21.96 -25.86
CA PHE A 675 2.94 21.44 -24.72
C PHE A 675 1.41 21.49 -24.91
N LYS A 676 0.91 22.30 -25.85
CA LYS A 676 -0.51 22.38 -26.19
C LYS A 676 -0.91 21.35 -27.26
#